data_1f388857ec39dd60661b3571b4875d50
#
_entry.id   1f388857ec39dd60661b3571b4875d50
#
_cell.length_a   1.000
_cell.length_b   1.000
_cell.length_c   1.000
_cell.angle_alpha   90.00
_cell.angle_beta   90.00
_cell.angle_gamma   90.00
#
_symmetry.space_group_name_H-M   'P 1'
#
loop_
_entity.id
_entity.type
_entity.pdbx_description
1 polymer ?
#
loop_
_entity_poly.entity_id
_entity_poly.type
_entity_poly.pdbx_seq_one_letter_code
_entity_poly.pdbx_strand_id
1 'polypeptide(L)'
;LSNMANASVKEFGKAWWSEVYNRIIGAAVFLDDASAECLHWDGGIFNLLNGGAVTVKTLSPFEVRSKVYKKAVFITQTTSTQLRTIHEIIQNSDFTHCILISCVSLDTVYLELNEGKDVSDVIASGRAQSEATKHLEGLLTEWIGKKQSAVEVVHIPIFTISPTSVVFLTPPYQNMYPTYNGKLIPDTSSLDLYTLTNDERSQVRRLASCLNSMLDSMNLKEDIFYMGAYSSLVAGVLENSPVCISRRKTCSNPASLIIVDRTLDLCAVTSHSMESVLDKVMAVLPRFPGHSNEVAVDMSPLCEANVIAHPEDIQLSPGCLFHANDESCMQTYDHMINKSQKEVMFDLYNKVSKIDVQKSPGARALLKVTPQSVEKIITATKGNYETIGRHLGMVQQALGVVQTLKAPRRAQLDLLTSLEAQVVQSLAASRDSTSVLHQISQLIKSRKDRNLPLENLLALIVHVYSLTGTEVSFSKKHEDNLSETLSVAIFEDHKTLFDEDPGRIVTPEACEEVAKGVMSRLKEVAQMRKILQNYQSVLKACEGGAGHEYRGVLQQLAEELVDARRPALPDLRRRHDPVKDLLRTGISMLTSKKPRASKHPLDNATVIIYVVGGITAEECKRLHRSVITSGVDNTVLIGSTRFVTPGEAMRDVLAL
;
A
#
# COMPACT_ATOMS: atom_id res chain seq x y z
N LEU A 1 -8.44 28.54 -11.12
CA LEU A 1 -7.95 27.24 -11.65
C LEU A 1 -6.60 27.32 -12.38
N SER A 2 -6.05 28.51 -12.68
CA SER A 2 -4.81 28.68 -13.46
C SER A 2 -3.49 28.58 -12.67
N ASN A 3 -3.52 28.38 -11.34
CA ASN A 3 -2.32 28.30 -10.48
C ASN A 3 -2.06 26.89 -9.92
N MET A 4 -2.67 25.83 -10.45
CA MET A 4 -2.55 24.46 -9.93
C MET A 4 -1.43 23.61 -10.56
N ALA A 5 -0.47 24.20 -11.27
CA ALA A 5 0.61 23.45 -11.91
C ALA A 5 1.56 22.69 -10.94
N ASN A 6 1.48 22.96 -9.63
CA ASN A 6 2.29 22.33 -8.58
C ASN A 6 1.44 21.74 -7.43
N ALA A 7 0.15 21.49 -7.64
CA ALA A 7 -0.69 20.94 -6.59
C ALA A 7 -0.27 19.49 -6.28
N SER A 8 -0.06 19.20 -5.01
CA SER A 8 0.31 17.86 -4.53
C SER A 8 -0.91 16.92 -4.49
N VAL A 9 -0.70 15.60 -4.49
CA VAL A 9 -1.79 14.62 -4.32
C VAL A 9 -2.61 14.91 -3.05
N LYS A 10 -1.98 15.40 -2.00
CA LYS A 10 -2.64 15.81 -0.75
C LYS A 10 -3.68 16.93 -0.94
N GLU A 11 -3.42 17.89 -1.82
CA GLU A 11 -4.37 18.98 -2.09
C GLU A 11 -5.62 18.50 -2.83
N PHE A 12 -5.47 17.52 -3.74
CA PHE A 12 -6.62 16.90 -4.40
C PHE A 12 -7.47 16.08 -3.43
N GLY A 13 -6.85 15.33 -2.54
CA GLY A 13 -7.55 14.62 -1.47
C GLY A 13 -8.43 15.57 -0.66
N LYS A 14 -7.91 16.72 -0.25
CA LYS A 14 -8.68 17.75 0.46
C LYS A 14 -9.83 18.32 -0.39
N ALA A 15 -9.62 18.55 -1.67
CA ALA A 15 -10.67 19.04 -2.57
C ALA A 15 -11.82 18.03 -2.68
N TRP A 16 -11.51 16.73 -2.80
CA TRP A 16 -12.52 15.67 -2.85
C TRP A 16 -13.31 15.56 -1.52
N TRP A 17 -12.63 15.64 -0.38
CA TRP A 17 -13.32 15.66 0.91
C TRP A 17 -14.20 16.91 1.10
N SER A 18 -13.82 18.06 0.55
CA SER A 18 -14.66 19.26 0.56
C SER A 18 -15.99 19.02 -0.17
N GLU A 19 -15.99 18.26 -1.25
CA GLU A 19 -17.21 17.85 -1.97
C GLU A 19 -18.11 16.92 -1.12
N VAL A 20 -17.50 16.06 -0.29
CA VAL A 20 -18.22 15.21 0.67
C VAL A 20 -18.86 16.07 1.76
N TYR A 21 -18.10 17.00 2.35
CA TYR A 21 -18.60 17.85 3.44
C TYR A 21 -19.85 18.65 3.06
N ASN A 22 -19.96 19.05 1.79
CA ASN A 22 -21.17 19.72 1.29
C ASN A 22 -22.44 18.83 1.32
N ARG A 23 -22.29 17.50 1.32
CA ARG A 23 -23.39 16.52 1.21
C ARG A 23 -23.81 15.90 2.53
N ILE A 24 -22.95 15.91 3.55
CA ILE A 24 -23.18 15.18 4.81
C ILE A 24 -23.99 15.96 5.85
N ILE A 25 -24.30 17.22 5.62
CA ILE A 25 -25.02 18.06 6.60
C ILE A 25 -26.36 17.40 6.98
N GLY A 26 -26.55 17.15 8.27
CA GLY A 26 -27.72 16.52 8.83
C GLY A 26 -27.86 15.01 8.54
N ALA A 27 -26.82 14.37 8.05
CA ALA A 27 -26.87 12.96 7.64
C ALA A 27 -26.24 12.01 8.67
N ALA A 28 -26.73 10.76 8.66
CA ALA A 28 -25.97 9.61 9.14
C ALA A 28 -25.02 9.17 8.01
N VAL A 29 -23.72 9.17 8.27
CA VAL A 29 -22.69 8.83 7.28
C VAL A 29 -22.21 7.40 7.52
N PHE A 30 -22.16 6.61 6.46
CA PHE A 30 -21.67 5.23 6.46
C PHE A 30 -20.44 5.12 5.56
N LEU A 31 -19.36 4.55 6.09
CA LEU A 31 -18.10 4.37 5.38
C LEU A 31 -17.70 2.89 5.36
N ASP A 32 -17.18 2.42 4.22
CA ASP A 32 -16.43 1.19 4.20
C ASP A 32 -15.02 1.40 4.82
N ASP A 33 -14.30 0.31 5.14
CA ASP A 33 -13.00 0.38 5.83
C ASP A 33 -11.97 1.21 5.05
N ALA A 34 -11.91 1.07 3.73
CA ALA A 34 -10.98 1.81 2.90
C ALA A 34 -11.27 3.32 2.89
N SER A 35 -12.55 3.70 2.81
CA SER A 35 -12.97 5.10 2.89
C SER A 35 -12.76 5.67 4.30
N ALA A 36 -12.92 4.85 5.34
CA ALA A 36 -12.64 5.23 6.73
C ALA A 36 -11.13 5.47 6.92
N GLU A 37 -10.27 4.64 6.34
CA GLU A 37 -8.83 4.88 6.36
C GLU A 37 -8.47 6.17 5.62
N CYS A 38 -9.03 6.43 4.43
CA CYS A 38 -8.82 7.69 3.72
C CYS A 38 -9.29 8.91 4.54
N LEU A 39 -10.41 8.79 5.25
CA LEU A 39 -10.90 9.82 6.16
C LEU A 39 -9.94 10.07 7.34
N HIS A 40 -9.38 9.02 7.94
CA HIS A 40 -8.40 9.15 9.02
C HIS A 40 -7.23 10.04 8.60
N TRP A 41 -6.74 9.87 7.39
CA TRP A 41 -5.64 10.65 6.82
C TRP A 41 -6.03 12.08 6.39
N ASP A 42 -7.33 12.40 6.32
CA ASP A 42 -7.85 13.77 6.09
C ASP A 42 -8.27 14.51 7.38
N GLY A 43 -8.08 13.88 8.54
CA GLY A 43 -8.40 14.46 9.86
C GLY A 43 -9.45 13.72 10.66
N GLY A 44 -9.91 12.58 10.17
CA GLY A 44 -10.73 11.64 10.90
C GLY A 44 -12.20 12.04 11.07
N ILE A 45 -12.88 11.28 11.92
CA ILE A 45 -14.33 11.44 12.19
C ILE A 45 -14.70 12.85 12.63
N PHE A 46 -13.80 13.55 13.35
CA PHE A 46 -14.04 14.91 13.77
C PHE A 46 -14.34 15.88 12.62
N ASN A 47 -13.68 15.70 11.48
CA ASN A 47 -13.92 16.56 10.31
C ASN A 47 -15.32 16.34 9.74
N LEU A 48 -15.84 15.11 9.72
CA LEU A 48 -17.22 14.83 9.30
C LEU A 48 -18.24 15.41 10.29
N LEU A 49 -18.02 15.23 11.59
CA LEU A 49 -18.94 15.76 12.62
C LEU A 49 -18.95 17.30 12.60
N ASN A 50 -17.80 17.94 12.50
CA ASN A 50 -17.69 19.39 12.35
C ASN A 50 -18.29 19.90 11.02
N GLY A 51 -18.23 19.08 9.96
CA GLY A 51 -18.86 19.33 8.67
C GLY A 51 -20.40 19.15 8.70
N GLY A 52 -20.99 18.77 9.84
CA GLY A 52 -22.43 18.70 10.05
C GLY A 52 -23.04 17.30 9.93
N ALA A 53 -22.24 16.25 9.89
CA ALA A 53 -22.73 14.88 10.04
C ALA A 53 -23.30 14.69 11.46
N VAL A 54 -24.44 14.01 11.58
CA VAL A 54 -25.06 13.74 12.88
C VAL A 54 -24.42 12.52 13.54
N THR A 55 -24.06 11.53 12.75
CA THR A 55 -23.35 10.33 13.21
C THR A 55 -22.52 9.75 12.08
N VAL A 56 -21.45 9.04 12.46
CA VAL A 56 -20.57 8.33 11.52
C VAL A 56 -20.53 6.86 11.95
N LYS A 57 -20.71 5.95 11.00
CA LYS A 57 -20.81 4.52 11.23
C LYS A 57 -20.02 3.74 10.19
N THR A 58 -19.60 2.54 10.53
CA THR A 58 -19.06 1.58 9.58
C THR A 58 -20.15 1.04 8.68
N LEU A 59 -19.87 0.81 7.41
CA LEU A 59 -20.76 0.13 6.48
C LEU A 59 -20.75 -1.36 6.78
N SER A 60 -21.64 -1.80 7.67
CA SER A 60 -21.73 -3.18 8.16
C SER A 60 -23.18 -3.66 8.14
N PRO A 61 -23.46 -4.94 7.80
CA PRO A 61 -24.80 -5.50 7.87
C PRO A 61 -25.37 -5.57 9.29
N PHE A 62 -24.51 -5.46 10.30
CA PHE A 62 -24.90 -5.45 11.71
C PHE A 62 -25.21 -4.06 12.26
N GLU A 63 -24.95 -3.00 11.50
CA GLU A 63 -25.31 -1.64 11.89
C GLU A 63 -26.83 -1.44 11.81
N VAL A 64 -27.42 -1.31 12.98
CA VAL A 64 -28.86 -1.43 13.18
C VAL A 64 -29.57 -0.09 13.10
N ARG A 65 -30.74 -0.14 12.38
CA ARG A 65 -32.01 0.54 12.61
C ARG A 65 -31.91 1.91 13.25
N SER A 66 -31.85 2.93 12.45
CA SER A 66 -32.10 4.27 12.95
C SER A 66 -33.44 4.78 12.43
N LYS A 67 -34.44 4.79 13.29
CA LYS A 67 -35.71 5.50 13.03
C LYS A 67 -35.59 7.01 13.24
N VAL A 68 -34.46 7.47 13.75
CA VAL A 68 -34.20 8.87 14.12
C VAL A 68 -33.75 9.69 12.92
N TYR A 69 -32.85 9.13 12.11
CA TYR A 69 -32.26 9.85 10.99
C TYR A 69 -33.07 9.71 9.71
N LYS A 70 -33.28 10.81 8.99
CA LYS A 70 -34.01 10.83 7.71
C LYS A 70 -33.09 10.89 6.49
N LYS A 71 -31.85 11.31 6.69
CA LYS A 71 -30.83 11.42 5.63
C LYS A 71 -29.68 10.46 5.91
N ALA A 72 -29.29 9.71 4.89
CA ALA A 72 -28.11 8.85 4.91
C ALA A 72 -27.15 9.21 3.78
N VAL A 73 -25.85 9.13 4.03
CA VAL A 73 -24.78 9.25 3.02
C VAL A 73 -23.91 8.01 3.12
N PHE A 74 -23.79 7.29 2.01
CA PHE A 74 -22.95 6.09 1.89
C PHE A 74 -21.71 6.43 1.07
N ILE A 75 -20.52 6.24 1.62
CA ILE A 75 -19.23 6.50 0.98
C ILE A 75 -18.53 5.15 0.80
N THR A 76 -18.45 4.65 -0.42
CA THR A 76 -18.02 3.27 -0.68
C THR A 76 -17.35 3.09 -2.03
N GLN A 77 -16.68 1.93 -2.19
CA GLN A 77 -16.17 1.45 -3.48
C GLN A 77 -17.27 0.93 -4.41
N THR A 78 -18.53 0.92 -3.98
CA THR A 78 -19.71 0.52 -4.76
C THR A 78 -19.58 -0.89 -5.35
N THR A 79 -19.08 -1.84 -4.56
CA THR A 79 -19.06 -3.26 -4.93
C THR A 79 -20.45 -3.89 -4.76
N SER A 80 -20.70 -5.03 -5.42
CA SER A 80 -21.96 -5.77 -5.27
C SER A 80 -22.26 -6.14 -3.80
N THR A 81 -21.23 -6.48 -3.02
CA THR A 81 -21.38 -6.77 -1.58
C THR A 81 -21.78 -5.53 -0.81
N GLN A 82 -21.15 -4.38 -1.07
CA GLN A 82 -21.48 -3.12 -0.42
C GLN A 82 -22.89 -2.64 -0.77
N LEU A 83 -23.32 -2.77 -2.04
CA LEU A 83 -24.68 -2.46 -2.45
C LEU A 83 -25.72 -3.32 -1.71
N ARG A 84 -25.44 -4.61 -1.47
CA ARG A 84 -26.28 -5.47 -0.64
C ARG A 84 -26.38 -4.97 0.79
N THR A 85 -25.25 -4.60 1.40
CA THR A 85 -25.22 -4.03 2.76
C THR A 85 -26.00 -2.71 2.84
N ILE A 86 -25.86 -1.82 1.84
CA ILE A 86 -26.64 -0.57 1.75
C ILE A 86 -28.14 -0.87 1.69
N HIS A 87 -28.54 -1.84 0.88
CA HIS A 87 -29.94 -2.28 0.80
C HIS A 87 -30.47 -2.72 2.16
N GLU A 88 -29.75 -3.58 2.90
CA GLU A 88 -30.13 -4.03 4.24
C GLU A 88 -30.25 -2.87 5.23
N ILE A 89 -29.30 -1.92 5.22
CA ILE A 89 -29.33 -0.74 6.08
C ILE A 89 -30.56 0.14 5.76
N ILE A 90 -30.85 0.38 4.48
CA ILE A 90 -32.02 1.19 4.07
C ILE A 90 -33.32 0.52 4.46
N GLN A 91 -33.46 -0.78 4.23
CA GLN A 91 -34.71 -1.53 4.60
C GLN A 91 -34.96 -1.55 6.10
N ASN A 92 -33.92 -1.54 6.92
CA ASN A 92 -34.01 -1.54 8.38
C ASN A 92 -34.09 -0.12 8.99
N SER A 93 -34.19 0.92 8.16
CA SER A 93 -34.18 2.34 8.58
C SER A 93 -35.32 3.13 8.00
N ASP A 94 -35.57 4.31 8.53
CA ASP A 94 -36.66 5.21 8.09
C ASP A 94 -36.15 6.35 7.18
N PHE A 95 -35.07 6.11 6.41
CA PHE A 95 -34.55 7.12 5.52
C PHE A 95 -35.55 7.57 4.46
N THR A 96 -35.47 8.85 4.10
CA THR A 96 -36.24 9.48 3.02
C THR A 96 -35.29 10.17 2.02
N HIS A 97 -34.02 10.38 2.43
CA HIS A 97 -33.01 10.99 1.60
C HIS A 97 -31.73 10.15 1.69
N CYS A 98 -31.33 9.57 0.56
CA CYS A 98 -30.11 8.76 0.47
C CYS A 98 -29.17 9.30 -0.60
N ILE A 99 -27.90 9.46 -0.23
CA ILE A 99 -26.81 9.85 -1.14
C ILE A 99 -25.81 8.71 -1.19
N LEU A 100 -25.49 8.23 -2.38
CA LEU A 100 -24.41 7.27 -2.64
C LEU A 100 -23.23 8.01 -3.26
N ILE A 101 -22.13 8.08 -2.53
CA ILE A 101 -20.86 8.57 -3.01
C ILE A 101 -20.02 7.35 -3.44
N SER A 102 -19.90 7.16 -4.74
CA SER A 102 -19.05 6.14 -5.31
C SER A 102 -17.61 6.65 -5.38
N CYS A 103 -16.68 5.94 -4.73
CA CYS A 103 -15.25 6.23 -4.80
C CYS A 103 -14.63 5.75 -6.11
N VAL A 104 -15.31 4.89 -6.85
CA VAL A 104 -14.93 4.38 -8.18
C VAL A 104 -15.76 5.07 -9.24
N SER A 105 -15.19 5.34 -10.42
CA SER A 105 -15.93 5.98 -11.51
C SER A 105 -17.15 5.17 -11.93
N LEU A 106 -18.24 5.86 -12.20
CA LEU A 106 -19.52 5.22 -12.54
C LEU A 106 -19.47 4.46 -13.87
N ASP A 107 -18.56 4.82 -14.78
CA ASP A 107 -18.29 4.01 -15.98
C ASP A 107 -17.75 2.61 -15.62
N THR A 108 -16.85 2.54 -14.64
CA THR A 108 -16.31 1.25 -14.16
C THR A 108 -17.39 0.45 -13.47
N VAL A 109 -18.19 1.09 -12.61
CA VAL A 109 -19.33 0.45 -11.94
C VAL A 109 -20.34 -0.08 -12.98
N TYR A 110 -20.61 0.69 -14.05
CA TYR A 110 -21.49 0.23 -15.14
C TYR A 110 -20.99 -1.05 -15.79
N LEU A 111 -19.69 -1.13 -16.09
CA LEU A 111 -19.07 -2.32 -16.69
C LEU A 111 -19.22 -3.55 -15.78
N GLU A 112 -19.03 -3.38 -14.49
CA GLU A 112 -19.14 -4.48 -13.51
C GLU A 112 -20.59 -4.96 -13.33
N LEU A 113 -21.56 -4.04 -13.25
CA LEU A 113 -22.98 -4.37 -13.15
C LEU A 113 -23.53 -5.08 -14.40
N ASN A 114 -22.86 -4.91 -15.55
CA ASN A 114 -23.25 -5.51 -16.82
C ASN A 114 -22.21 -6.51 -17.34
N GLU A 115 -21.43 -7.11 -16.45
CA GLU A 115 -20.44 -8.11 -16.85
C GLU A 115 -21.10 -9.29 -17.58
N GLY A 116 -20.50 -9.71 -18.70
CA GLY A 116 -21.05 -10.75 -19.57
C GLY A 116 -22.12 -10.28 -20.56
N LYS A 117 -22.53 -8.99 -20.55
CA LYS A 117 -23.42 -8.41 -21.56
C LYS A 117 -22.63 -7.60 -22.58
N ASP A 118 -23.15 -7.51 -23.79
CA ASP A 118 -22.59 -6.57 -24.78
C ASP A 118 -23.03 -5.14 -24.44
N VAL A 119 -22.08 -4.33 -24.04
CA VAL A 119 -22.25 -2.92 -23.66
C VAL A 119 -21.46 -1.97 -24.56
N SER A 120 -20.94 -2.48 -25.68
CA SER A 120 -20.04 -1.77 -26.59
C SER A 120 -20.62 -0.44 -27.07
N ASP A 121 -21.90 -0.41 -27.43
CA ASP A 121 -22.59 0.80 -27.93
C ASP A 121 -22.74 1.87 -26.84
N VAL A 122 -23.00 1.47 -25.60
CA VAL A 122 -23.15 2.40 -24.47
C VAL A 122 -21.81 3.04 -24.13
N ILE A 123 -20.75 2.24 -24.11
CA ILE A 123 -19.39 2.71 -23.86
C ILE A 123 -18.91 3.61 -24.97
N ALA A 124 -19.08 3.21 -26.24
CA ALA A 124 -18.66 4.00 -27.40
C ALA A 124 -19.40 5.36 -27.49
N SER A 125 -20.66 5.41 -27.05
CA SER A 125 -21.46 6.64 -26.98
C SER A 125 -21.17 7.52 -25.76
N GLY A 126 -20.31 7.08 -24.81
CA GLY A 126 -20.00 7.81 -23.58
C GLY A 126 -21.15 7.90 -22.57
N ARG A 127 -22.17 7.03 -22.68
CA ARG A 127 -23.38 7.06 -21.81
C ARG A 127 -23.24 6.21 -20.55
N ALA A 128 -22.16 5.44 -20.39
CA ALA A 128 -22.00 4.48 -19.30
C ALA A 128 -22.20 5.12 -17.91
N GLN A 129 -21.61 6.29 -17.67
CA GLN A 129 -21.78 7.03 -16.41
C GLN A 129 -23.24 7.38 -16.13
N SER A 130 -23.95 7.94 -17.11
CA SER A 130 -25.36 8.33 -16.99
C SER A 130 -26.28 7.12 -16.76
N GLU A 131 -26.00 6.00 -17.43
CA GLU A 131 -26.78 4.77 -17.25
C GLU A 131 -26.51 4.13 -15.88
N ALA A 132 -25.27 4.14 -15.39
CA ALA A 132 -24.94 3.70 -14.01
C ALA A 132 -25.66 4.56 -12.97
N THR A 133 -25.61 5.89 -13.13
CA THR A 133 -26.30 6.82 -12.22
C THR A 133 -27.78 6.52 -12.14
N LYS A 134 -28.47 6.45 -13.30
CA LYS A 134 -29.89 6.14 -13.34
C LYS A 134 -30.25 4.80 -12.72
N HIS A 135 -29.43 3.77 -12.98
CA HIS A 135 -29.65 2.44 -12.42
C HIS A 135 -29.53 2.45 -10.89
N LEU A 136 -28.46 3.03 -10.36
CA LEU A 136 -28.23 3.11 -8.91
C LEU A 136 -29.26 3.99 -8.20
N GLU A 137 -29.65 5.13 -8.79
CA GLU A 137 -30.74 5.98 -8.27
C GLU A 137 -32.08 5.23 -8.26
N GLY A 138 -32.35 4.43 -9.30
CA GLY A 138 -33.52 3.55 -9.37
C GLY A 138 -33.52 2.55 -8.23
N LEU A 139 -32.41 1.85 -7.99
CA LEU A 139 -32.27 0.90 -6.89
C LEU A 139 -32.49 1.57 -5.52
N LEU A 140 -31.86 2.72 -5.26
CA LEU A 140 -32.02 3.45 -4.00
C LEU A 140 -33.48 3.88 -3.79
N THR A 141 -34.14 4.37 -4.84
CA THR A 141 -35.54 4.78 -4.79
C THR A 141 -36.46 3.59 -4.47
N GLU A 142 -36.22 2.44 -5.10
CA GLU A 142 -36.97 1.19 -4.84
C GLU A 142 -36.74 0.73 -3.39
N TRP A 143 -35.52 0.73 -2.90
CA TRP A 143 -35.19 0.29 -1.53
C TRP A 143 -35.79 1.18 -0.45
N ILE A 144 -35.84 2.50 -0.68
CA ILE A 144 -36.52 3.44 0.23
C ILE A 144 -38.03 3.19 0.25
N GLY A 145 -38.64 2.85 -0.88
CA GLY A 145 -40.09 2.49 -1.01
C GLY A 145 -41.08 3.57 -0.58
N LYS A 146 -40.67 4.83 -0.46
CA LYS A 146 -41.52 5.96 -0.01
C LYS A 146 -41.82 6.90 -1.18
N LYS A 147 -43.09 7.42 -1.23
CA LYS A 147 -43.52 8.30 -2.33
C LYS A 147 -42.76 9.63 -2.45
N GLN A 148 -42.17 10.10 -1.35
CA GLN A 148 -41.36 11.33 -1.31
C GLN A 148 -39.95 10.96 -0.85
N SER A 149 -39.19 10.31 -1.72
CA SER A 149 -37.77 10.02 -1.50
C SER A 149 -36.91 10.94 -2.35
N ALA A 150 -35.76 11.37 -1.81
CA ALA A 150 -34.71 12.07 -2.54
C ALA A 150 -33.48 11.15 -2.60
N VAL A 151 -32.96 10.95 -3.79
CA VAL A 151 -31.77 10.14 -4.02
C VAL A 151 -30.76 10.92 -4.87
N GLU A 152 -29.49 10.72 -4.59
CA GLU A 152 -28.38 11.27 -5.36
C GLU A 152 -27.28 10.21 -5.48
N VAL A 153 -26.73 10.02 -6.66
CA VAL A 153 -25.54 9.18 -6.89
C VAL A 153 -24.46 10.04 -7.52
N VAL A 154 -23.32 10.11 -6.86
CA VAL A 154 -22.20 10.95 -7.30
C VAL A 154 -20.89 10.18 -7.21
N HIS A 155 -19.98 10.42 -8.16
CA HIS A 155 -18.61 9.94 -8.11
C HIS A 155 -17.72 10.99 -7.46
N ILE A 156 -17.08 10.64 -6.36
CA ILE A 156 -16.01 11.42 -5.72
C ILE A 156 -14.85 10.46 -5.46
N PRO A 157 -13.69 10.65 -6.10
CA PRO A 157 -12.60 9.66 -6.12
C PRO A 157 -11.77 9.67 -4.82
N ILE A 158 -12.39 9.28 -3.71
CA ILE A 158 -11.73 9.15 -2.41
C ILE A 158 -11.04 7.80 -2.36
N PHE A 159 -9.75 7.77 -2.66
CA PHE A 159 -8.98 6.53 -2.71
C PHE A 159 -7.52 6.70 -2.32
N THR A 160 -7.04 7.93 -2.04
CA THR A 160 -5.65 8.20 -1.73
C THR A 160 -5.46 8.68 -0.30
N ILE A 161 -4.30 8.33 0.26
CA ILE A 161 -3.72 8.93 1.44
C ILE A 161 -2.31 9.43 1.08
N SER A 162 -1.85 10.50 1.73
CA SER A 162 -0.54 11.10 1.44
C SER A 162 0.33 11.15 2.69
N PRO A 163 1.16 10.14 2.94
CA PRO A 163 2.11 10.13 4.06
C PRO A 163 3.10 11.30 4.05
N THR A 164 3.53 11.70 2.86
CA THR A 164 4.39 12.86 2.63
C THR A 164 3.92 13.65 1.42
N SER A 165 4.58 14.75 1.09
CA SER A 165 4.26 15.54 -0.12
C SER A 165 4.54 14.80 -1.43
N VAL A 166 5.40 13.78 -1.40
CA VAL A 166 5.84 13.03 -2.60
C VAL A 166 5.36 11.59 -2.61
N VAL A 167 4.87 11.06 -1.49
CA VAL A 167 4.39 9.68 -1.37
C VAL A 167 2.88 9.65 -1.21
N PHE A 168 2.22 8.81 -1.97
CA PHE A 168 0.78 8.53 -1.81
C PHE A 168 0.50 7.02 -1.85
N LEU A 169 -0.53 6.61 -1.14
CA LEU A 169 -0.99 5.22 -1.10
C LEU A 169 -2.47 5.16 -1.43
N THR A 170 -2.93 3.98 -1.84
CA THR A 170 -4.30 3.76 -2.29
C THR A 170 -4.96 2.64 -1.49
N PRO A 171 -5.45 2.91 -0.25
CA PRO A 171 -6.01 1.92 0.66
C PRO A 171 -7.09 0.99 0.05
N PRO A 172 -7.97 1.44 -0.85
CA PRO A 172 -8.94 0.56 -1.47
C PRO A 172 -8.34 -0.62 -2.24
N TYR A 173 -7.06 -0.52 -2.61
CA TYR A 173 -6.33 -1.51 -3.39
C TYR A 173 -5.26 -2.24 -2.57
N GLN A 174 -5.32 -2.17 -1.25
CA GLN A 174 -4.34 -2.77 -0.33
C GLN A 174 -4.15 -4.28 -0.53
N ASN A 175 -5.21 -5.00 -0.88
CA ASN A 175 -5.18 -6.45 -1.12
C ASN A 175 -4.81 -6.81 -2.57
N MET A 176 -4.54 -5.81 -3.41
CA MET A 176 -4.19 -6.03 -4.79
C MET A 176 -2.74 -6.47 -4.90
N TYR A 177 -2.53 -7.67 -5.42
CA TYR A 177 -1.22 -8.26 -5.60
C TYR A 177 -1.07 -8.80 -7.03
N PRO A 178 0.10 -8.67 -7.69
CA PRO A 178 0.31 -9.16 -9.05
C PRO A 178 0.28 -10.68 -9.14
N THR A 179 -0.91 -11.26 -9.24
CA THR A 179 -1.16 -12.70 -9.44
C THR A 179 -2.10 -12.92 -10.60
N TYR A 180 -2.09 -14.13 -11.14
CA TYR A 180 -2.85 -14.55 -12.31
C TYR A 180 -3.52 -15.88 -12.02
N ASN A 181 -4.82 -15.87 -11.72
CA ASN A 181 -5.54 -17.06 -11.30
C ASN A 181 -4.81 -17.79 -10.14
N GLY A 182 -4.34 -17.02 -9.18
CA GLY A 182 -3.61 -17.54 -8.03
C GLY A 182 -2.14 -17.91 -8.25
N LYS A 183 -1.53 -17.65 -9.42
CA LYS A 183 -0.10 -17.87 -9.72
C LYS A 183 0.65 -16.56 -9.84
N LEU A 184 1.96 -16.54 -9.56
CA LEU A 184 2.80 -15.36 -9.79
C LEU A 184 3.21 -15.20 -11.25
N ILE A 185 3.27 -16.30 -12.00
CA ILE A 185 3.63 -16.32 -13.41
C ILE A 185 2.38 -16.67 -14.22
N PRO A 186 2.03 -15.89 -15.25
CA PRO A 186 0.89 -16.21 -16.11
C PRO A 186 1.16 -17.48 -16.93
N ASP A 187 0.14 -18.30 -17.13
CA ASP A 187 0.22 -19.56 -17.89
C ASP A 187 0.42 -19.35 -19.40
N THR A 188 0.15 -18.15 -19.91
CA THR A 188 0.18 -17.84 -21.34
C THR A 188 1.16 -16.73 -21.66
N SER A 189 1.82 -16.83 -22.81
CA SER A 189 2.70 -15.77 -23.34
C SER A 189 1.94 -14.50 -23.76
N SER A 190 0.63 -14.61 -24.02
CA SER A 190 -0.28 -13.51 -24.32
C SER A 190 -1.25 -13.31 -23.17
N LEU A 191 -0.87 -12.47 -22.20
CA LEU A 191 -1.73 -12.11 -21.09
C LEU A 191 -2.73 -11.03 -21.55
N ASP A 192 -4.03 -11.34 -21.40
CA ASP A 192 -5.13 -10.45 -21.67
C ASP A 192 -6.01 -10.30 -20.41
N LEU A 193 -6.69 -9.18 -20.30
CA LEU A 193 -7.62 -8.90 -19.21
C LEU A 193 -8.72 -9.97 -19.08
N TYR A 194 -9.16 -10.55 -20.21
CA TYR A 194 -10.19 -11.58 -20.25
C TYR A 194 -9.72 -12.99 -19.84
N THR A 195 -8.40 -13.19 -19.68
CA THR A 195 -7.85 -14.45 -19.15
C THR A 195 -7.84 -14.48 -17.62
N LEU A 196 -8.09 -13.34 -16.97
CA LEU A 196 -8.19 -13.21 -15.51
C LEU A 196 -9.55 -13.65 -14.98
N THR A 197 -9.61 -13.99 -13.70
CA THR A 197 -10.88 -14.15 -12.98
C THR A 197 -11.66 -12.83 -12.97
N ASN A 198 -12.97 -12.90 -12.71
CA ASN A 198 -13.81 -11.71 -12.64
C ASN A 198 -13.31 -10.71 -11.58
N ASP A 199 -12.90 -11.21 -10.42
CA ASP A 199 -12.40 -10.39 -9.32
C ASP A 199 -11.08 -9.69 -9.69
N GLU A 200 -10.10 -10.43 -10.24
CA GLU A 200 -8.83 -9.85 -10.69
C GLU A 200 -9.05 -8.80 -11.81
N ARG A 201 -9.96 -9.10 -12.74
CA ARG A 201 -10.33 -8.17 -13.82
C ARG A 201 -10.96 -6.88 -13.28
N SER A 202 -11.87 -7.01 -12.32
CA SER A 202 -12.49 -5.88 -11.63
C SER A 202 -11.43 -5.03 -10.91
N GLN A 203 -10.52 -5.65 -10.19
CA GLN A 203 -9.43 -4.95 -9.49
C GLN A 203 -8.55 -4.15 -10.47
N VAL A 204 -8.15 -4.74 -11.61
CA VAL A 204 -7.36 -4.03 -12.63
C VAL A 204 -8.12 -2.82 -13.19
N ARG A 205 -9.41 -2.98 -13.51
CA ARG A 205 -10.25 -1.88 -14.02
C ARG A 205 -10.41 -0.77 -12.99
N ARG A 206 -10.65 -1.12 -11.73
CA ARG A 206 -10.81 -0.16 -10.62
C ARG A 206 -9.53 0.61 -10.35
N LEU A 207 -8.36 -0.05 -10.33
CA LEU A 207 -7.08 0.63 -10.18
C LEU A 207 -6.82 1.59 -11.36
N ALA A 208 -7.06 1.15 -12.59
CA ALA A 208 -6.92 2.01 -13.75
C ALA A 208 -7.86 3.24 -13.68
N SER A 209 -9.11 3.04 -13.24
CA SER A 209 -10.08 4.12 -13.03
C SER A 209 -9.59 5.13 -11.98
N CYS A 210 -9.06 4.64 -10.88
CA CYS A 210 -8.49 5.41 -9.79
C CYS A 210 -7.31 6.28 -10.29
N LEU A 211 -6.34 5.67 -10.94
CA LEU A 211 -5.21 6.40 -11.52
C LEU A 211 -5.68 7.43 -12.56
N ASN A 212 -6.68 7.09 -13.39
CA ASN A 212 -7.28 8.04 -14.33
C ASN A 212 -7.90 9.26 -13.62
N SER A 213 -8.64 9.06 -12.53
CA SER A 213 -9.26 10.14 -11.75
C SER A 213 -8.21 11.06 -11.11
N MET A 214 -7.09 10.48 -10.63
CA MET A 214 -5.95 11.25 -10.11
C MET A 214 -5.31 12.10 -11.23
N LEU A 215 -5.01 11.49 -12.37
CA LEU A 215 -4.42 12.18 -13.52
C LEU A 215 -5.32 13.30 -14.04
N ASP A 216 -6.65 13.10 -14.03
CA ASP A 216 -7.64 14.12 -14.38
C ASP A 216 -7.59 15.30 -13.42
N SER A 217 -7.65 15.03 -12.13
CA SER A 217 -7.58 16.06 -11.07
C SER A 217 -6.28 16.89 -11.12
N MET A 218 -5.18 16.26 -11.55
CA MET A 218 -3.89 16.93 -11.75
C MET A 218 -3.75 17.58 -13.13
N ASN A 219 -4.75 17.49 -13.99
CA ASN A 219 -4.70 17.95 -15.39
C ASN A 219 -3.48 17.37 -16.16
N LEU A 220 -3.18 16.09 -15.92
CA LEU A 220 -2.01 15.41 -16.47
C LEU A 220 -2.37 14.60 -17.72
N LYS A 221 -1.53 14.74 -18.76
CA LYS A 221 -1.53 13.92 -19.96
C LYS A 221 -0.32 13.00 -19.93
N GLU A 222 -0.55 11.77 -19.58
CA GLU A 222 0.51 10.80 -19.34
C GLU A 222 1.03 10.08 -20.58
N ASP A 223 2.33 9.85 -20.61
CA ASP A 223 2.96 8.73 -21.31
C ASP A 223 3.04 7.55 -20.34
N ILE A 224 2.53 6.39 -20.74
CA ILE A 224 2.46 5.23 -19.86
C ILE A 224 3.65 4.32 -20.11
N PHE A 225 4.39 4.05 -19.03
CA PHE A 225 5.48 3.09 -18.97
C PHE A 225 5.12 1.99 -17.98
N TYR A 226 5.59 0.77 -18.22
CA TYR A 226 5.32 -0.34 -17.33
C TYR A 226 6.49 -1.33 -17.26
N MET A 227 6.62 -1.98 -16.11
CA MET A 227 7.56 -3.07 -15.85
C MET A 227 6.85 -4.19 -15.10
N GLY A 228 6.64 -5.30 -15.78
CA GLY A 228 5.89 -6.45 -15.29
C GLY A 228 4.63 -6.73 -16.10
N ALA A 229 4.11 -7.94 -15.91
CA ALA A 229 2.97 -8.42 -16.69
C ALA A 229 1.64 -7.82 -16.19
N TYR A 230 1.49 -7.69 -14.86
CA TYR A 230 0.30 -7.09 -14.26
C TYR A 230 0.20 -5.58 -14.57
N SER A 231 1.33 -4.87 -14.43
CA SER A 231 1.44 -3.46 -14.83
C SER A 231 1.09 -3.24 -16.30
N SER A 232 1.41 -4.21 -17.17
CA SER A 232 0.99 -4.19 -18.59
C SER A 232 -0.52 -4.22 -18.76
N LEU A 233 -1.26 -4.98 -17.92
CA LEU A 233 -2.73 -5.03 -17.96
C LEU A 233 -3.32 -3.68 -17.52
N VAL A 234 -2.85 -3.12 -16.40
CA VAL A 234 -3.30 -1.81 -15.91
C VAL A 234 -3.03 -0.73 -16.97
N ALA A 235 -1.82 -0.72 -17.55
CA ALA A 235 -1.44 0.17 -18.63
C ALA A 235 -2.34 0.02 -19.86
N GLY A 236 -2.71 -1.22 -20.19
CA GLY A 236 -3.63 -1.53 -21.30
C GLY A 236 -5.02 -0.96 -21.09
N VAL A 237 -5.57 -1.05 -19.88
CA VAL A 237 -6.87 -0.45 -19.56
C VAL A 237 -6.80 1.07 -19.62
N LEU A 238 -5.76 1.69 -19.04
CA LEU A 238 -5.55 3.14 -19.12
C LEU A 238 -5.41 3.64 -20.56
N GLU A 239 -4.73 2.89 -21.42
CA GLU A 239 -4.54 3.28 -22.83
C GLU A 239 -5.84 3.21 -23.63
N ASN A 240 -6.60 2.13 -23.47
CA ASN A 240 -7.71 1.77 -24.34
C ASN A 240 -9.09 2.19 -23.83
N SER A 241 -9.22 2.58 -22.56
CA SER A 241 -10.49 3.04 -22.01
C SER A 241 -10.95 4.35 -22.68
N PRO A 242 -12.20 4.42 -23.22
CA PRO A 242 -12.73 5.64 -23.82
C PRO A 242 -12.68 6.85 -22.88
N VAL A 243 -12.91 6.65 -21.60
CA VAL A 243 -12.85 7.70 -20.57
C VAL A 243 -11.45 8.25 -20.45
N CYS A 244 -10.44 7.38 -20.38
CA CYS A 244 -9.03 7.79 -20.32
C CYS A 244 -8.59 8.49 -21.60
N ILE A 245 -9.05 8.02 -22.77
CA ILE A 245 -8.77 8.66 -24.07
C ILE A 245 -9.39 10.05 -24.10
N SER A 246 -10.63 10.21 -23.63
CA SER A 246 -11.31 11.51 -23.58
C SER A 246 -10.57 12.48 -22.67
N ARG A 247 -10.20 12.06 -21.46
CA ARG A 247 -9.43 12.86 -20.50
C ARG A 247 -8.09 13.35 -21.12
N ARG A 248 -7.33 12.45 -21.75
CA ARG A 248 -6.05 12.83 -22.40
C ARG A 248 -6.20 13.87 -23.50
N LYS A 249 -7.38 14.04 -24.08
CA LYS A 249 -7.64 15.10 -25.07
C LYS A 249 -7.84 16.47 -24.41
N THR A 250 -8.35 16.50 -23.18
CA THR A 250 -8.65 17.73 -22.43
C THR A 250 -7.49 18.17 -21.55
N CYS A 251 -6.70 17.22 -20.99
CA CYS A 251 -5.55 17.53 -20.16
C CYS A 251 -4.36 18.06 -20.97
N SER A 252 -3.63 18.99 -20.39
CA SER A 252 -2.56 19.74 -21.07
C SER A 252 -1.16 19.48 -20.55
N ASN A 253 -0.99 19.13 -19.26
CA ASN A 253 0.32 19.01 -18.63
C ASN A 253 0.94 17.63 -18.91
N PRO A 254 2.11 17.54 -19.56
CA PRO A 254 2.72 16.25 -19.86
C PRO A 254 3.26 15.59 -18.59
N ALA A 255 3.00 14.30 -18.45
CA ALA A 255 3.52 13.49 -17.36
C ALA A 255 4.00 12.13 -17.85
N SER A 256 4.82 11.45 -17.05
CA SER A 256 5.17 10.05 -17.22
C SER A 256 4.59 9.25 -16.08
N LEU A 257 3.81 8.21 -16.39
CA LEU A 257 3.31 7.25 -15.42
C LEU A 257 4.06 5.94 -15.60
N ILE A 258 4.84 5.55 -14.60
CA ILE A 258 5.62 4.31 -14.56
C ILE A 258 4.93 3.35 -13.59
N ILE A 259 4.42 2.22 -14.08
CA ILE A 259 3.75 1.21 -13.27
C ILE A 259 4.67 -0.01 -13.15
N VAL A 260 4.93 -0.47 -11.92
CA VAL A 260 5.88 -1.56 -11.64
C VAL A 260 5.21 -2.66 -10.81
N ASP A 261 5.42 -3.92 -11.19
CA ASP A 261 4.96 -5.07 -10.41
C ASP A 261 5.89 -5.33 -9.22
N ARG A 262 5.33 -5.39 -8.03
CA ARG A 262 6.09 -5.74 -6.80
C ARG A 262 6.78 -7.08 -6.89
N THR A 263 6.19 -8.04 -7.58
CA THR A 263 6.72 -9.40 -7.73
C THR A 263 8.07 -9.48 -8.43
N LEU A 264 8.49 -8.44 -9.14
CA LEU A 264 9.82 -8.38 -9.76
C LEU A 264 10.96 -8.28 -8.75
N ASP A 265 10.69 -7.74 -7.54
CA ASP A 265 11.68 -7.65 -6.47
C ASP A 265 11.02 -7.78 -5.11
N LEU A 266 11.13 -8.95 -4.53
CA LEU A 266 10.60 -9.25 -3.20
C LEU A 266 11.64 -9.07 -2.09
N CYS A 267 12.94 -8.92 -2.43
CA CYS A 267 13.98 -8.73 -1.43
C CYS A 267 13.77 -7.48 -0.60
N ALA A 268 13.37 -6.37 -1.24
CA ALA A 268 13.13 -5.11 -0.54
C ALA A 268 12.05 -5.21 0.54
N VAL A 269 10.95 -5.90 0.22
CA VAL A 269 9.77 -5.99 1.10
C VAL A 269 9.83 -7.15 2.09
N THR A 270 10.71 -8.13 1.87
CA THR A 270 10.92 -9.26 2.81
C THR A 270 12.16 -9.09 3.68
N SER A 271 12.95 -8.03 3.47
CA SER A 271 14.13 -7.74 4.29
C SER A 271 13.73 -7.24 5.68
N HIS A 272 14.43 -7.76 6.69
CA HIS A 272 14.35 -7.28 8.07
C HIS A 272 15.38 -6.17 8.36
N SER A 273 16.26 -5.87 7.40
CA SER A 273 17.23 -4.78 7.47
C SER A 273 16.55 -3.44 7.20
N MET A 274 15.84 -2.91 8.18
CA MET A 274 15.06 -1.69 8.09
C MET A 274 15.87 -0.50 8.63
N GLU A 275 16.17 0.49 7.79
CA GLU A 275 16.78 1.76 8.21
C GLU A 275 15.72 2.79 8.60
N SER A 276 14.59 2.82 7.91
CA SER A 276 13.45 3.70 8.21
C SER A 276 12.85 3.37 9.58
N VAL A 277 12.57 4.39 10.38
CA VAL A 277 11.88 4.21 11.68
C VAL A 277 10.43 3.76 11.43
N LEU A 278 9.80 4.26 10.38
CA LEU A 278 8.42 3.87 10.05
C LEU A 278 8.33 2.38 9.73
N ASP A 279 9.25 1.83 8.92
CA ASP A 279 9.25 0.38 8.61
C ASP A 279 9.41 -0.47 9.89
N LYS A 280 10.27 -0.02 10.83
CA LYS A 280 10.41 -0.68 12.15
C LYS A 280 9.12 -0.65 12.95
N VAL A 281 8.45 0.49 12.98
CA VAL A 281 7.18 0.66 13.69
C VAL A 281 6.11 -0.24 13.07
N MET A 282 5.97 -0.22 11.75
CA MET A 282 5.02 -1.04 11.01
C MET A 282 5.26 -2.55 11.18
N ALA A 283 6.52 -2.98 11.33
CA ALA A 283 6.88 -4.39 11.53
C ALA A 283 6.67 -4.88 12.97
N VAL A 284 6.65 -3.98 13.96
CA VAL A 284 6.61 -4.32 15.38
C VAL A 284 5.23 -4.12 15.98
N LEU A 285 4.58 -2.98 15.71
CA LEU A 285 3.28 -2.67 16.29
C LEU A 285 2.14 -3.28 15.44
N PRO A 286 1.02 -3.66 16.08
CA PRO A 286 -0.15 -4.16 15.37
C PRO A 286 -0.77 -3.05 14.48
N ARG A 287 -1.47 -3.46 13.43
CA ARG A 287 -2.22 -2.52 12.60
C ARG A 287 -3.36 -1.88 13.40
N PHE A 288 -3.65 -0.63 13.11
CA PHE A 288 -4.84 0.02 13.61
C PHE A 288 -6.08 -0.68 13.04
N PRO A 289 -7.12 -0.96 13.85
CA PRO A 289 -8.29 -1.70 13.38
C PRO A 289 -8.91 -1.09 12.11
N GLY A 290 -9.10 -1.90 11.08
CA GLY A 290 -9.65 -1.48 9.78
C GLY A 290 -8.68 -0.68 8.88
N HIS A 291 -7.42 -0.47 9.28
CA HIS A 291 -6.43 0.29 8.50
C HIS A 291 -5.24 -0.57 8.09
N SER A 292 -4.74 -0.34 6.88
CA SER A 292 -3.56 -1.02 6.34
C SER A 292 -2.26 -0.22 6.48
N ASN A 293 -2.36 1.10 6.62
CA ASN A 293 -1.19 1.99 6.62
C ASN A 293 -1.03 2.75 7.94
N GLU A 294 -1.75 2.34 8.98
CA GLU A 294 -1.66 2.91 10.31
C GLU A 294 -1.43 1.81 11.36
N VAL A 295 -0.80 2.15 12.47
CA VAL A 295 -0.53 1.22 13.57
C VAL A 295 -1.25 1.63 14.84
N ALA A 296 -1.56 0.64 15.67
CA ALA A 296 -2.16 0.83 16.97
C ALA A 296 -1.07 1.04 18.04
N VAL A 297 -1.09 2.20 18.68
CA VAL A 297 -0.18 2.53 19.79
C VAL A 297 -0.87 2.23 21.11
N ASP A 298 -0.25 1.41 21.96
CA ASP A 298 -0.77 1.09 23.30
C ASP A 298 -0.68 2.32 24.21
N MET A 299 -1.84 2.83 24.64
CA MET A 299 -1.95 4.00 25.53
C MET A 299 -2.02 3.64 27.00
N SER A 300 -2.04 2.36 27.36
CA SER A 300 -2.17 1.88 28.76
C SER A 300 -1.08 2.40 29.70
N PRO A 301 0.20 2.60 29.26
CA PRO A 301 1.23 3.14 30.13
C PRO A 301 0.93 4.54 30.70
N LEU A 302 0.02 5.30 30.06
CA LEU A 302 -0.35 6.65 30.46
C LEU A 302 -1.63 6.71 31.31
N CYS A 303 -2.32 5.59 31.46
CA CYS A 303 -3.54 5.48 32.26
C CYS A 303 -3.22 5.16 33.73
N GLU A 304 -4.02 5.72 34.67
CA GLU A 304 -3.92 5.36 36.09
C GLU A 304 -4.67 4.05 36.36
N ALA A 305 -3.98 3.06 36.97
CA ALA A 305 -4.54 1.73 37.26
C ALA A 305 -5.73 1.77 38.24
N ASN A 306 -5.86 2.81 39.06
CA ASN A 306 -6.91 2.93 40.07
C ASN A 306 -8.33 3.21 39.53
N VAL A 307 -8.47 3.50 38.24
CA VAL A 307 -9.76 3.76 37.61
C VAL A 307 -10.39 2.46 37.07
N ILE A 308 -9.62 1.34 37.03
CA ILE A 308 -10.02 0.10 36.40
C ILE A 308 -10.48 -0.89 37.48
N ALA A 309 -11.77 -0.84 37.84
CA ALA A 309 -12.38 -1.82 38.75
C ALA A 309 -12.48 -3.22 38.08
N HIS A 310 -12.60 -3.30 36.78
CA HIS A 310 -12.61 -4.53 35.97
C HIS A 310 -11.84 -4.29 34.67
N PRO A 311 -10.58 -4.77 34.52
CA PRO A 311 -9.75 -4.60 33.33
C PRO A 311 -10.40 -5.13 32.05
N GLU A 312 -11.27 -6.13 32.16
CA GLU A 312 -12.00 -6.79 31.08
C GLU A 312 -13.11 -5.89 30.46
N ASP A 313 -13.58 -4.89 31.19
CA ASP A 313 -14.70 -4.02 30.77
C ASP A 313 -14.22 -2.73 30.09
N ILE A 314 -12.93 -2.43 30.10
CA ILE A 314 -12.38 -1.19 29.53
C ILE A 314 -11.53 -1.49 28.31
N GLN A 315 -12.11 -1.39 27.14
CA GLN A 315 -11.35 -1.30 25.89
C GLN A 315 -10.82 0.12 25.72
N LEU A 316 -9.54 0.31 26.00
CA LEU A 316 -8.85 1.54 25.63
C LEU A 316 -8.73 1.60 24.11
N SER A 317 -9.23 2.68 23.52
CA SER A 317 -8.97 2.94 22.11
C SER A 317 -7.46 3.09 21.89
N PRO A 318 -6.87 2.41 20.92
CA PRO A 318 -5.46 2.57 20.62
C PRO A 318 -5.17 4.00 20.13
N GLY A 319 -3.95 4.48 20.38
CA GLY A 319 -3.41 5.64 19.71
C GLY A 319 -3.00 5.33 18.27
N CYS A 320 -2.65 6.36 17.51
CA CYS A 320 -2.17 6.25 16.13
C CYS A 320 -0.91 7.11 15.92
N LEU A 321 -0.22 6.91 14.78
CA LEU A 321 0.97 7.70 14.45
C LEU A 321 0.64 8.94 13.62
N PHE A 322 -0.32 8.85 12.71
CA PHE A 322 -0.62 9.94 11.80
C PHE A 322 -1.68 10.88 12.36
N HIS A 323 -1.38 12.18 12.33
CA HIS A 323 -2.26 13.24 12.82
C HIS A 323 -2.36 14.36 11.79
N ALA A 324 -3.36 14.28 10.92
CA ALA A 324 -3.54 15.17 9.76
C ALA A 324 -3.70 16.65 10.14
N ASN A 325 -4.28 16.93 11.32
CA ASN A 325 -4.56 18.28 11.80
C ASN A 325 -3.42 18.89 12.63
N ASP A 326 -2.28 18.19 12.78
CA ASP A 326 -1.10 18.65 13.51
C ASP A 326 0.14 18.66 12.61
N GLU A 327 0.54 19.85 12.16
CA GLU A 327 1.68 20.02 11.25
C GLU A 327 3.00 19.51 11.85
N SER A 328 3.19 19.68 13.16
CA SER A 328 4.39 19.17 13.86
C SER A 328 4.42 17.64 13.86
N CYS A 329 3.27 16.99 14.04
CA CYS A 329 3.15 15.54 13.97
C CYS A 329 3.32 15.04 12.54
N MET A 330 2.78 15.72 11.53
CA MET A 330 3.02 15.37 10.13
C MET A 330 4.50 15.47 9.77
N GLN A 331 5.20 16.49 10.25
CA GLN A 331 6.65 16.61 10.05
C GLN A 331 7.41 15.47 10.73
N THR A 332 7.04 15.07 11.95
CA THR A 332 7.65 13.93 12.62
C THR A 332 7.42 12.64 11.86
N TYR A 333 6.22 12.45 11.29
CA TYR A 333 5.91 11.29 10.46
C TYR A 333 6.80 11.24 9.21
N ASP A 334 6.97 12.36 8.52
CA ASP A 334 7.92 12.49 7.41
C ASP A 334 9.36 12.16 7.84
N HIS A 335 9.78 12.64 9.01
CA HIS A 335 11.09 12.29 9.58
C HIS A 335 11.25 10.80 9.85
N MET A 336 10.20 10.08 10.27
CA MET A 336 10.23 8.62 10.47
C MET A 336 10.51 7.87 9.16
N ILE A 337 10.11 8.43 8.01
CA ILE A 337 10.42 7.88 6.69
C ILE A 337 11.86 8.26 6.27
N ASN A 338 12.21 9.53 6.33
CA ASN A 338 13.34 10.10 5.61
C ASN A 338 14.62 10.26 6.42
N LYS A 339 14.52 10.31 7.77
CA LYS A 339 15.66 10.56 8.66
C LYS A 339 16.22 9.28 9.29
N SER A 340 17.43 9.38 9.83
CA SER A 340 18.01 8.31 10.64
C SER A 340 17.28 8.16 11.97
N GLN A 341 17.34 6.97 12.57
CA GLN A 341 16.76 6.71 13.89
C GLN A 341 17.25 7.68 14.97
N LYS A 342 18.53 8.11 14.88
CA LYS A 342 19.09 9.08 15.84
C LYS A 342 18.43 10.45 15.69
N GLU A 343 18.22 10.90 14.46
CA GLU A 343 17.57 12.20 14.19
C GLU A 343 16.11 12.19 14.62
N VAL A 344 15.37 11.10 14.34
CA VAL A 344 13.98 10.93 14.77
C VAL A 344 13.88 10.96 16.30
N MET A 345 14.75 10.21 16.99
CA MET A 345 14.78 10.19 18.45
C MET A 345 15.10 11.55 19.05
N PHE A 346 16.00 12.31 18.44
CA PHE A 346 16.34 13.66 18.87
C PHE A 346 15.19 14.65 18.65
N ASP A 347 14.50 14.57 17.50
CA ASP A 347 13.32 15.38 17.21
C ASP A 347 12.20 15.12 18.23
N LEU A 348 11.87 13.85 18.47
CA LEU A 348 10.87 13.44 19.46
C LEU A 348 11.24 13.93 20.87
N TYR A 349 12.49 13.74 21.29
CA TYR A 349 12.96 14.20 22.59
C TYR A 349 12.77 15.73 22.76
N ASN A 350 13.16 16.50 21.76
CA ASN A 350 13.01 17.96 21.79
C ASN A 350 11.55 18.40 21.84
N LYS A 351 10.66 17.68 21.17
CA LYS A 351 9.22 17.98 21.15
C LYS A 351 8.57 17.62 22.49
N VAL A 352 8.79 16.40 23.00
CA VAL A 352 8.19 15.97 24.28
C VAL A 352 8.75 16.72 25.49
N SER A 353 10.00 17.20 25.44
CA SER A 353 10.59 18.01 26.51
C SER A 353 9.89 19.36 26.72
N LYS A 354 9.13 19.82 25.74
CA LYS A 354 8.34 21.06 25.81
C LYS A 354 6.99 20.85 26.51
N ILE A 355 6.55 19.62 26.72
CA ILE A 355 5.26 19.31 27.35
C ILE A 355 5.28 19.66 28.83
N ASP A 356 6.41 19.48 29.54
CA ASP A 356 6.55 19.69 30.97
C ASP A 356 7.48 20.92 31.25
N VAL A 357 6.99 22.10 30.96
CA VAL A 357 7.74 23.36 31.19
C VAL A 357 7.96 23.65 32.69
N GLN A 358 7.18 23.03 33.60
CA GLN A 358 7.24 23.36 35.03
C GLN A 358 8.30 22.57 35.83
N LYS A 359 8.89 21.51 35.26
CA LYS A 359 9.82 20.63 35.97
C LYS A 359 11.20 20.45 35.34
N SER A 360 11.56 21.18 34.28
CA SER A 360 12.88 21.06 33.68
C SER A 360 13.83 22.14 34.19
N PRO A 361 14.65 21.86 35.25
CA PRO A 361 15.80 22.69 35.53
C PRO A 361 16.84 22.41 34.46
N GLY A 362 17.05 23.38 33.54
CA GLY A 362 18.16 23.43 32.62
C GLY A 362 18.35 22.13 31.80
N ALA A 363 17.82 22.10 30.58
CA ALA A 363 18.13 21.05 29.64
C ALA A 363 19.66 21.01 29.43
N ARG A 364 20.38 20.19 30.22
CA ARG A 364 21.72 19.79 29.89
C ARG A 364 21.60 19.07 28.58
N ALA A 365 22.28 19.57 27.55
CA ALA A 365 22.37 18.88 26.27
C ALA A 365 22.77 17.42 26.53
N LEU A 366 21.81 16.49 26.38
CA LEU A 366 22.09 15.08 26.53
C LEU A 366 23.01 14.68 25.38
N LEU A 367 24.19 14.19 25.70
CA LEU A 367 25.16 13.67 24.72
C LEU A 367 24.58 12.51 23.89
N LYS A 368 23.54 11.84 24.39
CA LYS A 368 22.89 10.72 23.73
C LYS A 368 21.41 10.62 24.15
N VAL A 369 20.49 10.78 23.19
CA VAL A 369 19.06 10.51 23.39
C VAL A 369 18.81 9.00 23.24
N THR A 370 18.10 8.40 24.19
CA THR A 370 17.73 6.98 24.21
C THR A 370 16.21 6.82 24.27
N PRO A 371 15.64 5.65 23.87
CA PRO A 371 14.22 5.39 24.07
C PRO A 371 13.76 5.58 25.51
N GLN A 372 14.60 5.18 26.49
CA GLN A 372 14.34 5.34 27.92
C GLN A 372 14.25 6.81 28.35
N SER A 373 15.06 7.71 27.74
CA SER A 373 14.99 9.14 28.06
C SER A 373 13.69 9.80 27.57
N VAL A 374 13.20 9.39 26.40
CA VAL A 374 11.92 9.85 25.85
C VAL A 374 10.76 9.28 26.66
N GLU A 375 10.78 7.97 26.96
CA GLU A 375 9.78 7.29 27.79
C GLU A 375 9.62 7.97 29.16
N LYS A 376 10.71 8.29 29.83
CA LYS A 376 10.68 8.94 31.14
C LYS A 376 9.90 10.27 31.13
N ILE A 377 10.03 11.05 30.06
CA ILE A 377 9.31 12.31 29.92
C ILE A 377 7.82 12.04 29.69
N ILE A 378 7.48 11.10 28.79
CA ILE A 378 6.09 10.77 28.47
C ILE A 378 5.39 10.19 29.71
N THR A 379 6.02 9.25 30.41
CA THR A 379 5.42 8.62 31.59
C THR A 379 5.26 9.60 32.77
N ALA A 380 6.00 10.70 32.80
CA ALA A 380 5.79 11.77 33.77
C ALA A 380 4.44 12.48 33.61
N THR A 381 3.79 12.36 32.43
CA THR A 381 2.44 12.90 32.17
C THR A 381 1.33 11.92 32.55
N LYS A 382 1.66 10.73 33.07
CA LYS A 382 0.68 9.69 33.46
C LYS A 382 -0.41 10.27 34.36
N GLY A 383 -1.67 9.98 34.02
CA GLY A 383 -2.85 10.48 34.74
C GLY A 383 -3.19 11.96 34.50
N ASN A 384 -2.33 12.73 33.85
CA ASN A 384 -2.64 14.11 33.48
C ASN A 384 -3.30 14.16 32.09
N TYR A 385 -4.57 13.76 32.04
CA TYR A 385 -5.33 13.65 30.79
C TYR A 385 -5.51 14.98 30.04
N GLU A 386 -5.51 16.12 30.75
CA GLU A 386 -5.56 17.44 30.11
C GLU A 386 -4.27 17.71 29.31
N THR A 387 -3.12 17.46 29.91
CA THR A 387 -1.82 17.62 29.22
C THR A 387 -1.67 16.61 28.08
N ILE A 388 -2.05 15.35 28.31
CA ILE A 388 -2.03 14.32 27.25
C ILE A 388 -2.93 14.73 26.09
N GLY A 389 -4.17 15.18 26.35
CA GLY A 389 -5.12 15.62 25.32
C GLY A 389 -4.64 16.82 24.51
N ARG A 390 -3.99 17.79 25.17
CA ARG A 390 -3.42 18.99 24.51
C ARG A 390 -2.26 18.65 23.55
N HIS A 391 -1.51 17.57 23.83
CA HIS A 391 -0.34 17.13 23.07
C HIS A 391 -0.49 15.71 22.54
N LEU A 392 -1.72 15.28 22.28
CA LEU A 392 -2.05 13.87 22.01
C LEU A 392 -1.23 13.26 20.88
N GLY A 393 -1.16 13.90 19.74
CA GLY A 393 -0.43 13.38 18.58
C GLY A 393 1.06 13.16 18.85
N MET A 394 1.70 14.16 19.47
CA MET A 394 3.11 14.07 19.84
C MET A 394 3.39 12.95 20.85
N VAL A 395 2.51 12.78 21.85
CA VAL A 395 2.62 11.74 22.87
C VAL A 395 2.46 10.37 22.24
N GLN A 396 1.47 10.20 21.34
CA GLN A 396 1.24 8.94 20.65
C GLN A 396 2.40 8.56 19.72
N GLN A 397 2.93 9.48 18.93
CA GLN A 397 4.09 9.25 18.08
C GLN A 397 5.32 8.84 18.89
N ALA A 398 5.62 9.60 19.94
CA ALA A 398 6.77 9.29 20.79
C ALA A 398 6.61 7.94 21.51
N LEU A 399 5.40 7.65 22.00
CA LEU A 399 5.10 6.37 22.66
C LEU A 399 5.21 5.19 21.67
N GLY A 400 4.67 5.31 20.46
CA GLY A 400 4.76 4.29 19.41
C GLY A 400 6.21 3.97 19.03
N VAL A 401 7.05 4.99 18.85
CA VAL A 401 8.49 4.79 18.57
C VAL A 401 9.20 4.14 19.76
N VAL A 402 8.91 4.57 21.00
CA VAL A 402 9.49 3.97 22.21
C VAL A 402 9.09 2.49 22.35
N GLN A 403 7.81 2.17 22.17
CA GLN A 403 7.31 0.79 22.20
C GLN A 403 8.02 -0.07 21.16
N THR A 404 8.16 0.43 19.94
CA THR A 404 8.88 -0.26 18.87
C THR A 404 10.33 -0.55 19.23
N LEU A 405 11.07 0.47 19.68
CA LEU A 405 12.51 0.35 19.93
C LEU A 405 12.85 -0.46 21.19
N LYS A 406 11.88 -0.64 22.11
CA LYS A 406 12.00 -1.46 23.32
C LYS A 406 11.37 -2.84 23.18
N ALA A 407 10.65 -3.12 22.12
CA ALA A 407 9.95 -4.39 21.93
C ALA A 407 10.92 -5.58 21.96
N PRO A 408 10.59 -6.68 22.64
CA PRO A 408 11.38 -7.92 22.62
C PRO A 408 11.57 -8.47 21.20
N ARG A 409 10.58 -8.28 20.33
CA ARG A 409 10.61 -8.66 18.89
C ARG A 409 11.78 -8.03 18.13
N ARG A 410 12.31 -6.90 18.59
CA ARG A 410 13.45 -6.24 17.95
C ARG A 410 14.69 -7.13 17.89
N ALA A 411 15.00 -7.86 18.97
CA ALA A 411 16.14 -8.79 18.97
C ALA A 411 16.01 -9.90 17.91
N GLN A 412 14.79 -10.34 17.64
CA GLN A 412 14.49 -11.28 16.56
C GLN A 412 14.77 -10.66 15.19
N LEU A 413 14.34 -9.41 14.97
CA LEU A 413 14.59 -8.69 13.71
C LEU A 413 16.09 -8.43 13.49
N ASP A 414 16.84 -8.07 14.53
CA ASP A 414 18.29 -7.88 14.48
C ASP A 414 19.01 -9.19 14.11
N LEU A 415 18.56 -10.33 14.64
CA LEU A 415 19.08 -11.65 14.29
C LEU A 415 18.80 -11.98 12.81
N LEU A 416 17.58 -11.75 12.33
CA LEU A 416 17.21 -11.98 10.92
C LEU A 416 18.01 -11.10 9.98
N THR A 417 18.21 -9.83 10.32
CA THR A 417 19.08 -8.90 9.56
C THR A 417 20.51 -9.45 9.43
N SER A 418 21.05 -10.02 10.52
CA SER A 418 22.39 -10.63 10.51
C SER A 418 22.43 -11.88 9.62
N LEU A 419 21.36 -12.69 9.64
CA LEU A 419 21.24 -13.87 8.77
C LEU A 419 21.14 -13.50 7.30
N GLU A 420 20.36 -12.47 6.96
CA GLU A 420 20.24 -11.92 5.59
C GLU A 420 21.61 -11.46 5.08
N ALA A 421 22.37 -10.73 5.90
CA ALA A 421 23.70 -10.28 5.53
C ALA A 421 24.66 -11.47 5.29
N GLN A 422 24.58 -12.52 6.12
CA GLN A 422 25.37 -13.75 5.91
C GLN A 422 24.99 -14.47 4.61
N VAL A 423 23.68 -14.54 4.28
CA VAL A 423 23.20 -15.13 3.02
C VAL A 423 23.76 -14.36 1.82
N VAL A 424 23.68 -13.02 1.83
CA VAL A 424 24.23 -12.16 0.77
C VAL A 424 25.71 -12.45 0.57
N GLN A 425 26.50 -12.50 1.65
CA GLN A 425 27.94 -12.76 1.57
C GLN A 425 28.26 -14.19 1.09
N SER A 426 27.50 -15.20 1.55
CA SER A 426 27.70 -16.59 1.14
C SER A 426 27.44 -16.80 -0.34
N LEU A 427 26.35 -16.23 -0.86
CA LEU A 427 25.96 -16.30 -2.27
C LEU A 427 26.94 -15.54 -3.16
N ALA A 428 27.47 -14.43 -2.67
CA ALA A 428 28.47 -13.61 -3.39
C ALA A 428 29.84 -14.28 -3.49
N ALA A 429 30.30 -14.90 -2.41
CA ALA A 429 31.66 -15.45 -2.32
C ALA A 429 31.83 -16.75 -3.12
N SER A 430 30.85 -17.65 -3.11
CA SER A 430 31.03 -19.00 -3.67
C SER A 430 29.94 -19.42 -4.65
N ARG A 431 28.86 -18.68 -4.78
CA ARG A 431 27.61 -19.14 -5.42
C ARG A 431 27.16 -20.52 -4.88
N ASP A 432 27.66 -20.89 -3.68
CA ASP A 432 27.34 -22.16 -3.05
C ASP A 432 25.96 -22.08 -2.39
N SER A 433 24.99 -22.55 -3.13
CA SER A 433 23.60 -22.64 -2.68
C SER A 433 23.37 -23.73 -1.62
N THR A 434 24.31 -24.69 -1.50
CA THR A 434 24.09 -25.88 -0.65
C THR A 434 24.11 -25.55 0.82
N SER A 435 24.99 -24.68 1.26
CA SER A 435 25.11 -24.25 2.66
C SER A 435 23.92 -23.41 3.11
N VAL A 436 23.36 -22.57 2.22
CA VAL A 436 22.29 -21.62 2.57
C VAL A 436 21.00 -22.36 2.96
N LEU A 437 20.48 -23.28 2.10
CA LEU A 437 19.26 -24.03 2.42
C LEU A 437 19.45 -24.97 3.61
N HIS A 438 20.65 -25.53 3.79
CA HIS A 438 20.96 -26.34 4.96
C HIS A 438 20.89 -25.50 6.25
N GLN A 439 21.49 -24.31 6.28
CA GLN A 439 21.43 -23.39 7.42
C GLN A 439 19.97 -22.98 7.74
N ILE A 440 19.17 -22.65 6.72
CA ILE A 440 17.77 -22.31 6.89
C ILE A 440 16.98 -23.47 7.47
N SER A 441 17.19 -24.71 6.99
CA SER A 441 16.54 -25.90 7.55
C SER A 441 16.91 -26.12 9.01
N GLN A 442 18.17 -25.87 9.42
CA GLN A 442 18.59 -25.94 10.81
C GLN A 442 17.96 -24.83 11.67
N LEU A 443 17.81 -23.60 11.12
CA LEU A 443 17.14 -22.50 11.81
C LEU A 443 15.66 -22.83 12.06
N ILE A 444 14.96 -23.42 11.09
CA ILE A 444 13.57 -23.84 11.23
C ILE A 444 13.44 -24.89 12.35
N LYS A 445 14.34 -25.88 12.40
CA LYS A 445 14.36 -26.91 13.43
C LYS A 445 14.60 -26.35 14.83
N SER A 446 15.48 -25.35 14.96
CA SER A 446 15.85 -24.71 16.24
C SER A 446 15.08 -23.42 16.54
N ARG A 447 14.01 -23.11 15.78
CA ARG A 447 13.30 -21.82 15.87
C ARG A 447 12.72 -21.53 17.26
N LYS A 448 12.20 -22.57 17.94
CA LYS A 448 11.61 -22.43 19.28
C LYS A 448 12.66 -22.04 20.33
N ASP A 449 13.85 -22.63 20.25
CA ASP A 449 14.96 -22.32 21.18
C ASP A 449 15.49 -20.90 20.94
N ARG A 450 15.35 -20.38 19.73
CA ARG A 450 15.79 -19.04 19.34
C ARG A 450 14.67 -18.00 19.43
N ASN A 451 13.47 -18.42 19.81
CA ASN A 451 12.27 -17.57 19.83
C ASN A 451 12.03 -16.87 18.49
N LEU A 452 12.20 -17.60 17.36
CA LEU A 452 11.97 -17.11 16.00
C LEU A 452 10.62 -17.62 15.50
N PRO A 453 9.63 -16.74 15.23
CA PRO A 453 8.37 -17.13 14.61
C PRO A 453 8.59 -17.75 13.22
N LEU A 454 7.79 -18.76 12.86
CA LEU A 454 7.88 -19.41 11.55
C LEU A 454 7.61 -18.42 10.40
N GLU A 455 6.71 -17.45 10.59
CA GLU A 455 6.47 -16.37 9.62
C GLU A 455 7.75 -15.63 9.20
N ASN A 456 8.59 -15.28 10.16
CA ASN A 456 9.84 -14.56 9.89
C ASN A 456 10.82 -15.43 9.08
N LEU A 457 10.83 -16.74 9.34
CA LEU A 457 11.65 -17.67 8.58
C LEU A 457 11.10 -17.92 7.18
N LEU A 458 9.78 -17.94 7.00
CA LEU A 458 9.15 -17.99 5.69
C LEU A 458 9.47 -16.72 4.88
N ALA A 459 9.42 -15.53 5.51
CA ALA A 459 9.85 -14.28 4.86
C ALA A 459 11.33 -14.33 4.45
N LEU A 460 12.21 -14.87 5.31
CA LEU A 460 13.63 -15.08 4.98
C LEU A 460 13.80 -16.03 3.79
N ILE A 461 13.01 -17.11 3.68
CA ILE A 461 13.09 -18.02 2.54
C ILE A 461 12.64 -17.34 1.25
N VAL A 462 11.55 -16.57 1.28
CA VAL A 462 11.12 -15.75 0.13
C VAL A 462 12.23 -14.77 -0.28
N HIS A 463 12.86 -14.11 0.71
CA HIS A 463 14.00 -13.21 0.47
C HIS A 463 15.14 -13.93 -0.27
N VAL A 464 15.53 -15.12 0.19
CA VAL A 464 16.61 -15.93 -0.41
C VAL A 464 16.29 -16.31 -1.85
N TYR A 465 15.08 -16.83 -2.13
CA TYR A 465 14.69 -17.22 -3.50
C TYR A 465 14.54 -16.01 -4.42
N SER A 466 14.08 -14.88 -3.88
CA SER A 466 14.05 -13.63 -4.64
C SER A 466 15.46 -13.10 -4.90
N LEU A 467 16.38 -13.17 -3.93
CA LEU A 467 17.75 -12.71 -4.09
C LEU A 467 18.51 -13.52 -5.14
N THR A 468 18.41 -14.84 -5.07
CA THR A 468 19.10 -15.77 -5.99
C THR A 468 18.58 -15.68 -7.41
N GLY A 469 17.29 -15.46 -7.59
CA GLY A 469 16.67 -15.44 -8.91
C GLY A 469 17.00 -16.70 -9.70
N THR A 470 17.34 -16.55 -10.98
CA THR A 470 17.82 -17.63 -11.86
C THR A 470 19.32 -17.80 -11.90
N GLU A 471 20.09 -16.94 -11.19
CA GLU A 471 21.55 -16.97 -11.18
C GLU A 471 22.13 -18.10 -10.32
N VAL A 472 21.39 -18.52 -9.30
CA VAL A 472 21.76 -19.59 -8.39
C VAL A 472 20.64 -20.62 -8.35
N SER A 473 20.97 -21.89 -8.61
CA SER A 473 20.04 -23.01 -8.52
C SER A 473 20.31 -23.84 -7.26
N PHE A 474 19.24 -24.24 -6.57
CA PHE A 474 19.32 -25.13 -5.44
C PHE A 474 19.23 -26.59 -5.89
N SER A 475 19.93 -27.50 -5.22
CA SER A 475 19.82 -28.92 -5.53
C SER A 475 18.48 -29.48 -5.04
N LYS A 476 17.89 -30.38 -5.82
CA LYS A 476 16.61 -31.02 -5.47
C LYS A 476 16.63 -31.64 -4.06
N LYS A 477 17.74 -32.28 -3.68
CA LYS A 477 17.90 -32.89 -2.35
C LYS A 477 17.75 -31.87 -1.21
N HIS A 478 18.29 -30.65 -1.38
CA HIS A 478 18.19 -29.61 -0.34
C HIS A 478 16.80 -28.99 -0.31
N GLU A 479 16.15 -28.83 -1.47
CA GLU A 479 14.77 -28.36 -1.57
C GLU A 479 13.80 -29.39 -0.94
N ASP A 480 13.98 -30.70 -1.21
CA ASP A 480 13.16 -31.77 -0.61
C ASP A 480 13.31 -31.78 0.92
N ASN A 481 14.55 -31.68 1.44
CA ASN A 481 14.79 -31.58 2.89
C ASN A 481 14.17 -30.29 3.51
N LEU A 482 14.21 -29.17 2.82
CA LEU A 482 13.54 -27.96 3.25
C LEU A 482 12.03 -28.14 3.29
N SER A 483 11.44 -28.76 2.26
CA SER A 483 10.00 -29.05 2.19
C SER A 483 9.54 -29.93 3.35
N GLU A 484 10.28 -31.01 3.67
CA GLU A 484 10.01 -31.88 4.82
C GLU A 484 10.10 -31.10 6.14
N THR A 485 11.14 -30.28 6.30
CA THR A 485 11.33 -29.46 7.50
C THR A 485 10.20 -28.43 7.68
N LEU A 486 9.75 -27.80 6.57
CA LEU A 486 8.62 -26.87 6.58
C LEU A 486 7.31 -27.57 6.93
N SER A 487 7.04 -28.76 6.39
CA SER A 487 5.83 -29.53 6.70
C SER A 487 5.68 -29.76 8.21
N VAL A 488 6.75 -30.21 8.86
CA VAL A 488 6.76 -30.40 10.33
C VAL A 488 6.55 -29.07 11.06
N ALA A 489 7.25 -28.00 10.65
CA ALA A 489 7.16 -26.70 11.30
C ALA A 489 5.75 -26.08 11.15
N ILE A 490 5.13 -26.18 9.98
CA ILE A 490 3.77 -25.72 9.70
C ILE A 490 2.76 -26.47 10.58
N PHE A 491 2.93 -27.78 10.72
CA PHE A 491 2.06 -28.59 11.60
C PHE A 491 2.20 -28.18 13.07
N GLU A 492 3.43 -27.91 13.54
CA GLU A 492 3.66 -27.49 14.93
C GLU A 492 3.14 -26.08 15.23
N ASP A 493 3.20 -25.16 14.27
CA ASP A 493 2.88 -23.74 14.47
C ASP A 493 1.59 -23.33 13.73
N HIS A 494 0.75 -24.30 13.32
CA HIS A 494 -0.46 -24.03 12.50
C HIS A 494 -1.41 -22.99 13.11
N LYS A 495 -1.55 -22.95 14.45
CA LYS A 495 -2.45 -22.01 15.13
C LYS A 495 -1.99 -20.55 15.02
N THR A 496 -0.70 -20.32 14.88
CA THR A 496 -0.14 -18.97 14.74
C THR A 496 0.04 -18.57 13.29
N LEU A 497 0.16 -19.54 12.39
CA LEU A 497 0.36 -19.30 10.95
C LEU A 497 -0.96 -19.08 10.21
N PHE A 498 -2.00 -19.83 10.57
CA PHE A 498 -3.34 -19.70 10.02
C PHE A 498 -4.22 -19.06 11.09
N ASP A 499 -4.84 -17.93 10.80
CA ASP A 499 -5.80 -17.30 11.70
C ASP A 499 -6.83 -18.34 12.17
N GLU A 500 -7.12 -18.36 13.48
CA GLU A 500 -7.93 -19.40 14.13
C GLU A 500 -9.32 -19.53 13.47
N ASP A 501 -9.42 -20.36 12.43
CA ASP A 501 -10.69 -20.96 12.06
C ASP A 501 -10.91 -22.19 12.93
N PRO A 502 -11.79 -22.13 13.95
CA PRO A 502 -12.00 -23.22 14.90
C PRO A 502 -12.46 -24.54 14.25
N GLY A 503 -12.88 -24.49 12.98
CA GLY A 503 -13.35 -25.65 12.22
C GLY A 503 -12.30 -26.32 11.32
N ARG A 504 -11.11 -25.73 11.18
CA ARG A 504 -10.07 -26.27 10.29
C ARG A 504 -9.32 -27.41 10.97
N ILE A 505 -9.61 -28.64 10.56
CA ILE A 505 -8.82 -29.82 10.97
C ILE A 505 -7.50 -29.78 10.22
N VAL A 506 -6.41 -29.59 10.96
CA VAL A 506 -5.06 -29.58 10.41
C VAL A 506 -4.45 -30.98 10.61
N THR A 507 -4.16 -31.65 9.49
CA THR A 507 -3.49 -32.97 9.49
C THR A 507 -2.05 -32.84 8.99
N PRO A 508 -1.14 -33.77 9.35
CA PRO A 508 0.23 -33.77 8.83
C PRO A 508 0.26 -33.79 7.28
N GLU A 509 -0.64 -34.54 6.65
CA GLU A 509 -0.74 -34.64 5.20
C GLU A 509 -1.15 -33.31 4.56
N ALA A 510 -2.10 -32.58 5.18
CA ALA A 510 -2.49 -31.25 4.73
C ALA A 510 -1.31 -30.27 4.84
N CYS A 511 -0.51 -30.35 5.89
CA CYS A 511 0.68 -29.52 6.07
C CYS A 511 1.78 -29.86 5.04
N GLU A 512 1.90 -31.13 4.64
CA GLU A 512 2.81 -31.55 3.57
C GLU A 512 2.40 -30.93 2.23
N GLU A 513 1.10 -30.90 1.91
CA GLU A 513 0.60 -30.25 0.69
C GLU A 513 0.82 -28.73 0.73
N VAL A 514 0.62 -28.08 1.89
CA VAL A 514 0.93 -26.65 2.06
C VAL A 514 2.43 -26.41 1.83
N ALA A 515 3.31 -27.25 2.42
CA ALA A 515 4.76 -27.10 2.22
C ALA A 515 5.17 -27.28 0.77
N LYS A 516 4.58 -28.24 0.02
CA LYS A 516 4.78 -28.41 -1.42
C LYS A 516 4.30 -27.17 -2.21
N GLY A 517 3.16 -26.61 -1.83
CA GLY A 517 2.65 -25.35 -2.38
C GLY A 517 3.61 -24.20 -2.19
N VAL A 518 4.14 -24.05 -0.97
CA VAL A 518 5.18 -23.05 -0.64
C VAL A 518 6.41 -23.24 -1.53
N MET A 519 6.93 -24.47 -1.65
CA MET A 519 8.10 -24.74 -2.51
C MET A 519 7.84 -24.45 -3.99
N SER A 520 6.65 -24.74 -4.49
CA SER A 520 6.25 -24.39 -5.85
C SER A 520 6.26 -22.86 -6.05
N ARG A 521 5.70 -22.14 -5.10
CA ARG A 521 5.64 -20.68 -5.14
C ARG A 521 7.03 -20.04 -5.07
N LEU A 522 7.94 -20.57 -4.25
CA LEU A 522 9.33 -20.11 -4.17
C LEU A 522 10.08 -20.26 -5.51
N LYS A 523 9.79 -21.33 -6.26
CA LYS A 523 10.34 -21.52 -7.61
C LYS A 523 9.80 -20.49 -8.60
N GLU A 524 8.52 -20.10 -8.49
CA GLU A 524 7.97 -19.00 -9.27
C GLU A 524 8.68 -17.68 -8.90
N VAL A 525 8.88 -17.39 -7.60
CA VAL A 525 9.61 -16.21 -7.12
C VAL A 525 11.01 -16.10 -7.76
N ALA A 526 11.76 -17.18 -7.81
CA ALA A 526 13.07 -17.21 -8.44
C ALA A 526 13.02 -16.88 -9.95
N GLN A 527 11.91 -17.14 -10.64
CA GLN A 527 11.77 -16.90 -12.07
C GLN A 527 11.29 -15.48 -12.43
N MET A 528 10.82 -14.68 -11.45
CA MET A 528 10.12 -13.41 -11.71
C MET A 528 10.95 -12.43 -12.53
N ARG A 529 12.26 -12.30 -12.24
CA ARG A 529 13.15 -11.38 -12.96
C ARG A 529 13.72 -11.91 -14.28
N LYS A 530 13.42 -13.17 -14.66
CA LYS A 530 13.91 -13.75 -15.92
C LYS A 530 13.48 -12.97 -17.16
N ILE A 531 12.36 -12.25 -17.08
CA ILE A 531 11.82 -11.43 -18.17
C ILE A 531 12.57 -10.11 -18.37
N LEU A 532 13.38 -9.70 -17.39
CA LEU A 532 14.14 -8.45 -17.41
C LEU A 532 15.47 -8.65 -18.14
N GLN A 533 16.00 -7.57 -18.71
CA GLN A 533 17.31 -7.54 -19.42
C GLN A 533 18.41 -6.99 -18.51
N ASN A 534 18.21 -5.79 -17.94
CA ASN A 534 19.21 -5.11 -17.13
C ASN A 534 19.08 -5.41 -15.63
N TYR A 535 17.86 -5.64 -15.13
CA TYR A 535 17.58 -5.79 -13.70
C TYR A 535 17.39 -7.25 -13.27
N GLN A 536 17.94 -8.21 -14.02
CA GLN A 536 17.90 -9.64 -13.62
C GLN A 536 18.60 -9.86 -12.29
N SER A 537 19.80 -9.27 -12.12
CA SER A 537 20.57 -9.37 -10.89
C SER A 537 20.27 -8.19 -9.96
N VAL A 538 20.00 -8.52 -8.70
CA VAL A 538 19.89 -7.56 -7.59
C VAL A 538 21.07 -7.68 -6.62
N LEU A 539 22.00 -8.61 -6.88
CA LEU A 539 23.24 -8.78 -6.14
C LEU A 539 24.37 -8.18 -6.95
N LYS A 540 24.81 -6.99 -6.58
CA LYS A 540 25.82 -6.22 -7.30
C LYS A 540 27.13 -6.16 -6.51
N ALA A 541 28.26 -6.09 -7.21
CA ALA A 541 29.54 -5.85 -6.57
C ALA A 541 29.58 -4.44 -5.97
N CYS A 542 30.13 -4.32 -4.75
CA CYS A 542 30.33 -3.03 -4.10
C CYS A 542 31.30 -2.16 -4.88
N GLU A 543 31.11 -0.85 -4.89
CA GLU A 543 32.08 0.10 -5.42
C GLU A 543 33.38 -0.01 -4.61
N GLY A 544 34.49 -0.42 -5.26
CA GLY A 544 35.77 -0.67 -4.60
C GLY A 544 36.18 -2.15 -4.46
N GLY A 545 35.33 -3.09 -4.89
CA GLY A 545 35.69 -4.51 -5.06
C GLY A 545 35.68 -5.37 -3.79
N ALA A 546 35.24 -4.83 -2.65
CA ALA A 546 35.26 -5.55 -1.36
C ALA A 546 33.87 -6.11 -0.99
N GLY A 547 33.32 -7.03 -1.81
CA GLY A 547 32.07 -7.72 -1.48
C GLY A 547 30.92 -7.42 -2.45
N HIS A 548 29.72 -7.87 -2.09
CA HIS A 548 28.49 -7.64 -2.84
C HIS A 548 27.44 -7.03 -1.93
N GLU A 549 26.54 -6.27 -2.53
CA GLU A 549 25.41 -5.64 -1.86
C GLU A 549 24.10 -5.92 -2.63
N TYR A 550 23.01 -5.89 -1.91
CA TYR A 550 21.69 -5.91 -2.52
C TYR A 550 21.38 -4.52 -3.10
N ARG A 551 21.09 -4.48 -4.39
CA ARG A 551 20.56 -3.31 -5.11
C ARG A 551 19.23 -3.67 -5.75
N GLY A 552 18.14 -3.18 -5.18
CA GLY A 552 16.78 -3.48 -5.61
C GLY A 552 16.45 -2.97 -7.01
N VAL A 553 15.46 -3.59 -7.65
CA VAL A 553 15.01 -3.20 -9.01
C VAL A 553 14.56 -1.74 -9.06
N LEU A 554 13.78 -1.27 -8.08
CA LEU A 554 13.36 0.14 -8.01
C LEU A 554 14.52 1.10 -7.82
N GLN A 555 15.52 0.72 -7.04
CA GLN A 555 16.73 1.52 -6.84
C GLN A 555 17.54 1.63 -8.14
N GLN A 556 17.79 0.49 -8.81
CA GLN A 556 18.49 0.46 -10.10
C GLN A 556 17.75 1.30 -11.15
N LEU A 557 16.43 1.15 -11.24
CA LEU A 557 15.58 1.95 -12.13
C LEU A 557 15.70 3.44 -11.83
N ALA A 558 15.66 3.84 -10.55
CA ALA A 558 15.76 5.25 -10.17
C ALA A 558 17.13 5.85 -10.51
N GLU A 559 18.21 5.11 -10.25
CA GLU A 559 19.57 5.53 -10.56
C GLU A 559 19.76 5.74 -12.08
N GLU A 560 19.29 4.80 -12.91
CA GLU A 560 19.35 4.93 -14.37
C GLU A 560 18.41 6.01 -14.91
N LEU A 561 17.23 6.17 -14.28
CA LEU A 561 16.25 7.18 -14.67
C LEU A 561 16.84 8.60 -14.56
N VAL A 562 17.56 8.87 -13.47
CA VAL A 562 18.13 10.19 -13.18
C VAL A 562 19.56 10.37 -13.72
N ASP A 563 20.13 9.37 -14.36
CA ASP A 563 21.48 9.45 -14.94
C ASP A 563 21.51 10.51 -16.07
N ALA A 564 22.41 11.48 -15.92
CA ALA A 564 22.57 12.56 -16.89
C ALA A 564 22.92 12.06 -18.32
N ARG A 565 23.51 10.86 -18.43
CA ARG A 565 23.82 10.22 -19.73
C ARG A 565 22.57 9.68 -20.43
N ARG A 566 21.42 9.59 -19.74
CA ARG A 566 20.16 9.06 -20.24
C ARG A 566 20.29 7.69 -20.91
N PRO A 567 20.70 6.66 -20.16
CA PRO A 567 20.84 5.32 -20.71
C PRO A 567 19.51 4.80 -21.26
N ALA A 568 19.58 3.84 -22.19
CA ALA A 568 18.39 3.14 -22.62
C ALA A 568 17.83 2.32 -21.45
N LEU A 569 16.50 2.32 -21.28
CA LEU A 569 15.78 1.59 -20.23
C LEU A 569 15.00 0.42 -20.87
N PRO A 570 15.66 -0.69 -21.28
CA PRO A 570 15.03 -1.76 -22.06
C PRO A 570 13.96 -2.52 -21.29
N ASP A 571 14.06 -2.55 -19.95
CA ASP A 571 13.08 -3.21 -19.07
C ASP A 571 11.83 -2.36 -18.85
N LEU A 572 11.93 -1.06 -19.10
CA LEU A 572 10.81 -0.13 -18.98
C LEU A 572 10.10 -0.02 -20.33
N ARG A 573 9.05 -0.80 -20.52
CA ARG A 573 8.27 -0.81 -21.76
C ARG A 573 7.30 0.38 -21.78
N ARG A 574 7.20 1.04 -22.94
CA ARG A 574 6.23 2.10 -23.19
C ARG A 574 5.01 1.56 -23.93
N ARG A 575 3.81 1.96 -23.52
CA ARG A 575 2.60 1.73 -24.32
C ARG A 575 2.57 2.69 -25.51
N HIS A 576 2.28 2.15 -26.68
CA HIS A 576 2.14 2.90 -27.91
C HIS A 576 0.69 2.78 -28.41
N ASP A 577 0.18 3.84 -29.01
CA ASP A 577 -1.09 3.84 -29.73
C ASP A 577 -0.92 3.07 -31.04
N PRO A 578 -1.54 1.86 -31.21
CA PRO A 578 -1.34 1.02 -32.39
C PRO A 578 -1.69 1.73 -33.70
N VAL A 579 -2.69 2.63 -33.68
CA VAL A 579 -3.12 3.39 -34.85
C VAL A 579 -2.07 4.41 -35.27
N LYS A 580 -1.44 5.06 -34.29
CA LYS A 580 -0.35 6.02 -34.59
C LYS A 580 0.90 5.32 -35.09
N ASP A 581 1.21 4.12 -34.59
CA ASP A 581 2.38 3.35 -35.04
C ASP A 581 2.18 2.79 -36.46
N LEU A 582 0.96 2.36 -36.81
CA LEU A 582 0.63 1.91 -38.17
C LEU A 582 0.74 3.07 -39.18
N LEU A 583 0.22 4.25 -38.83
CA LEU A 583 0.34 5.47 -39.65
C LEU A 583 1.81 5.92 -39.75
N ARG A 584 2.59 5.81 -38.69
CA ARG A 584 4.01 6.13 -38.67
C ARG A 584 4.85 5.17 -39.52
N THR A 585 4.58 3.85 -39.44
CA THR A 585 5.28 2.85 -40.24
C THR A 585 5.03 3.06 -41.73
N GLY A 586 3.78 3.42 -42.13
CA GLY A 586 3.42 3.75 -43.49
C GLY A 586 4.07 5.04 -44.00
N ILE A 587 4.21 6.07 -43.14
CA ILE A 587 4.82 7.37 -43.50
C ILE A 587 6.35 7.29 -43.43
N SER A 588 6.94 6.46 -42.56
CA SER A 588 8.40 6.31 -42.44
C SER A 588 9.02 5.58 -43.63
N MET A 589 8.26 4.74 -44.33
CA MET A 589 8.72 4.15 -45.62
C MET A 589 8.81 5.17 -46.75
N LEU A 590 8.10 6.31 -46.62
CA LEU A 590 8.11 7.38 -47.63
C LEU A 590 9.08 8.53 -47.32
N THR A 591 9.55 8.63 -46.08
CA THR A 591 10.51 9.66 -45.66
C THR A 591 11.68 9.00 -44.93
N SER A 592 12.89 9.16 -45.48
CA SER A 592 14.16 8.68 -44.90
C SER A 592 14.56 9.42 -43.62
N LYS A 593 13.62 9.63 -42.69
CA LYS A 593 13.93 10.20 -41.36
C LYS A 593 14.35 9.12 -40.40
N LYS A 594 15.51 9.31 -39.77
CA LYS A 594 16.07 8.48 -38.67
C LYS A 594 14.97 8.13 -37.66
N PRO A 595 14.96 6.89 -37.12
CA PRO A 595 14.02 6.52 -36.07
C PRO A 595 14.10 7.55 -34.93
N ARG A 596 12.97 8.11 -34.54
CA ARG A 596 12.88 9.07 -33.44
C ARG A 596 13.35 8.35 -32.19
N ALA A 597 14.31 8.93 -31.45
CA ALA A 597 14.77 8.40 -30.17
C ALA A 597 13.56 8.05 -29.27
N SER A 598 13.64 6.92 -28.58
CA SER A 598 12.64 6.52 -27.58
C SER A 598 12.45 7.66 -26.58
N LYS A 599 11.21 8.03 -26.28
CA LYS A 599 10.94 9.10 -25.30
C LYS A 599 11.38 8.61 -23.92
N HIS A 600 12.20 9.41 -23.23
CA HIS A 600 12.64 9.10 -21.88
C HIS A 600 11.60 9.61 -20.87
N PRO A 601 11.36 8.90 -19.73
CA PRO A 601 10.37 9.34 -18.75
C PRO A 601 10.61 10.77 -18.20
N LEU A 602 11.86 11.17 -18.03
CA LEU A 602 12.21 12.54 -17.59
C LEU A 602 12.05 13.62 -18.66
N ASP A 603 11.56 13.30 -19.86
CA ASP A 603 11.20 14.33 -20.85
C ASP A 603 9.92 15.07 -20.45
N ASN A 604 9.14 14.54 -19.53
CA ASN A 604 7.95 15.15 -18.97
C ASN A 604 8.27 15.76 -17.59
N ALA A 605 7.68 16.91 -17.28
CA ALA A 605 7.94 17.64 -16.03
C ALA A 605 7.54 16.86 -14.78
N THR A 606 6.47 16.05 -14.86
CA THR A 606 5.99 15.23 -13.77
C THR A 606 6.23 13.76 -14.08
N VAL A 607 6.79 13.02 -13.13
CA VAL A 607 6.99 11.57 -13.19
C VAL A 607 6.28 10.92 -11.99
N ILE A 608 5.42 9.97 -12.26
CA ILE A 608 4.72 9.19 -11.24
C ILE A 608 5.23 7.76 -11.32
N ILE A 609 5.80 7.25 -10.24
CA ILE A 609 6.20 5.83 -10.11
C ILE A 609 5.19 5.16 -9.22
N TYR A 610 4.43 4.20 -9.75
CA TYR A 610 3.40 3.48 -9.01
C TYR A 610 3.74 1.99 -8.92
N VAL A 611 3.87 1.47 -7.70
CA VAL A 611 4.19 0.06 -7.44
C VAL A 611 2.93 -0.69 -7.04
N VAL A 612 2.56 -1.71 -7.83
CA VAL A 612 1.41 -2.57 -7.52
C VAL A 612 1.84 -3.71 -6.61
N GLY A 613 1.21 -3.82 -5.44
CA GLY A 613 1.49 -4.88 -4.47
C GLY A 613 2.30 -4.45 -3.24
N GLY A 614 2.45 -3.14 -3.02
CA GLY A 614 3.06 -2.59 -1.82
C GLY A 614 4.49 -2.06 -2.01
N ILE A 615 4.89 -1.16 -1.11
CA ILE A 615 6.22 -0.52 -1.07
C ILE A 615 6.65 -0.37 0.40
N THR A 616 7.95 -0.27 0.67
CA THR A 616 8.47 0.08 2.00
C THR A 616 8.78 1.57 2.12
N ALA A 617 8.79 2.10 3.34
CA ALA A 617 9.18 3.48 3.58
C ALA A 617 10.66 3.72 3.18
N GLU A 618 11.51 2.71 3.36
CA GLU A 618 12.91 2.78 2.94
C GLU A 618 13.06 2.87 1.41
N GLU A 619 12.25 2.14 0.63
CA GLU A 619 12.23 2.29 -0.83
C GLU A 619 11.80 3.70 -1.24
N CYS A 620 10.75 4.25 -0.62
CA CYS A 620 10.31 5.63 -0.86
C CYS A 620 11.44 6.63 -0.58
N LYS A 621 12.16 6.48 0.53
CA LYS A 621 13.30 7.31 0.91
C LYS A 621 14.43 7.21 -0.12
N ARG A 622 14.78 6.01 -0.57
CA ARG A 622 15.85 5.78 -1.57
C ARG A 622 15.49 6.39 -2.93
N LEU A 623 14.27 6.17 -3.41
CA LEU A 623 13.77 6.78 -4.64
C LEU A 623 13.81 8.31 -4.56
N HIS A 624 13.28 8.88 -3.50
CA HIS A 624 13.26 10.34 -3.29
C HIS A 624 14.69 10.92 -3.20
N ARG A 625 15.59 10.24 -2.48
CA ARG A 625 17.01 10.66 -2.38
C ARG A 625 17.69 10.63 -3.74
N SER A 626 17.50 9.60 -4.56
CA SER A 626 18.10 9.51 -5.90
C SER A 626 17.70 10.70 -6.77
N VAL A 627 16.43 11.12 -6.70
CA VAL A 627 15.93 12.29 -7.42
C VAL A 627 16.58 13.59 -6.92
N ILE A 628 16.59 13.81 -5.61
CA ILE A 628 17.14 15.05 -5.02
C ILE A 628 18.64 15.17 -5.32
N THR A 629 19.41 14.09 -5.15
CA THR A 629 20.87 14.12 -5.34
C THR A 629 21.29 14.30 -6.79
N SER A 630 20.43 13.91 -7.73
CA SER A 630 20.71 14.07 -9.16
C SER A 630 20.55 15.51 -9.66
N GLY A 631 19.82 16.35 -8.91
CA GLY A 631 19.54 17.75 -9.30
C GLY A 631 18.61 17.89 -10.51
N VAL A 632 17.79 16.87 -10.83
CA VAL A 632 16.76 16.98 -11.86
C VAL A 632 15.61 17.85 -11.38
N ASP A 633 15.09 18.71 -12.26
CA ASP A 633 13.99 19.65 -11.97
C ASP A 633 12.60 19.00 -12.04
N ASN A 634 12.54 17.69 -12.29
CA ASN A 634 11.27 16.99 -12.43
C ASN A 634 10.57 16.81 -11.08
N THR A 635 9.26 17.00 -11.06
CA THR A 635 8.43 16.57 -9.91
C THR A 635 8.25 15.07 -9.96
N VAL A 636 8.75 14.35 -8.94
CA VAL A 636 8.59 12.89 -8.85
C VAL A 636 7.65 12.54 -7.71
N LEU A 637 6.58 11.80 -8.05
CA LEU A 637 5.61 11.26 -7.09
C LEU A 637 5.79 9.74 -7.02
N ILE A 638 5.69 9.18 -5.82
CA ILE A 638 5.84 7.75 -5.55
C ILE A 638 4.52 7.24 -5.01
N GLY A 639 3.90 6.32 -5.73
CA GLY A 639 2.63 5.73 -5.35
C GLY A 639 2.71 4.22 -5.13
N SER A 640 1.86 3.68 -4.27
CA SER A 640 1.68 2.24 -4.12
C SER A 640 0.31 1.91 -3.54
N THR A 641 -0.01 0.62 -3.52
CA THR A 641 -1.26 0.13 -2.90
C THR A 641 -1.26 0.28 -1.39
N ARG A 642 -0.11 0.04 -0.72
CA ARG A 642 0.07 0.19 0.73
C ARG A 642 1.55 0.20 1.12
N PHE A 643 1.85 0.57 2.36
CA PHE A 643 3.09 0.16 3.01
C PHE A 643 3.01 -1.32 3.40
N VAL A 644 4.08 -2.06 3.17
CA VAL A 644 4.11 -3.52 3.36
C VAL A 644 5.24 -3.92 4.30
N THR A 645 4.96 -4.87 5.20
CA THR A 645 5.93 -5.48 6.11
C THR A 645 6.41 -6.83 5.57
N PRO A 646 7.55 -7.38 6.05
CA PRO A 646 8.03 -8.69 5.62
C PRO A 646 7.02 -9.83 5.81
N GLY A 647 6.27 -9.83 6.92
CA GLY A 647 5.23 -10.82 7.15
C GLY A 647 4.08 -10.71 6.16
N GLU A 648 3.60 -9.49 5.88
CA GLU A 648 2.54 -9.25 4.88
C GLU A 648 3.01 -9.64 3.47
N ALA A 649 4.21 -9.22 3.07
CA ALA A 649 4.78 -9.60 1.78
C ALA A 649 4.91 -11.13 1.61
N MET A 650 5.32 -11.81 2.67
CA MET A 650 5.40 -13.27 2.69
C MET A 650 4.03 -13.91 2.49
N ARG A 651 2.99 -13.43 3.22
CA ARG A 651 1.62 -13.94 3.08
C ARG A 651 1.05 -13.71 1.68
N ASP A 652 1.24 -12.51 1.10
CA ASP A 652 0.82 -12.21 -0.27
C ASP A 652 1.46 -13.16 -1.28
N VAL A 653 2.78 -13.41 -1.14
CA VAL A 653 3.54 -14.27 -2.05
C VAL A 653 3.13 -15.73 -1.92
N LEU A 654 3.06 -16.24 -0.68
CA LEU A 654 2.82 -17.67 -0.44
C LEU A 654 1.33 -18.05 -0.40
N ALA A 655 0.43 -17.06 -0.39
CA ALA A 655 -1.01 -17.23 -0.27
C ALA A 655 -1.41 -18.02 1.00
N LEU A 656 -0.79 -17.67 2.15
CA LEU A 656 -0.98 -18.28 3.46
C LEU A 656 -1.93 -17.45 4.34
#